data_9c0dead6ef3ed36d16f14b743926ad6a
#
_entry.id   9c0dead6ef3ed36d16f14b743926ad6a
#
_cell.length_a   1.000
_cell.length_b   1.000
_cell.length_c   1.000
_cell.angle_alpha   90.00
_cell.angle_beta   90.00
_cell.angle_gamma   90.00
#
_symmetry.space_group_name_H-M   'P 1'
#
loop_
_entity.id
_entity.type
_entity.pdbx_description
1 polymer ?
#
loop_
_entity_poly.entity_id
_entity_poly.type
_entity_poly.pdbx_seq_one_letter_code
_entity_poly.pdbx_strand_id
1 'polypeptide(L)'
;MSAARALLAAFCLLAPTVHASGQTKYALLIGIDTYQPANTAVKAPPGVNTGRFAPGAPRFNNLSGPTYDVASLRAVLTSSKFGFPNDDQHIHVLENSAATRAGILAAMNKYLVEQPQKGDIVVLYVAGHGSLRVNSKSNKQTFDIAGKPTALDNTIVPADAYLGTEDIRDREMARIFNKAVDKGIRLTAIFDTCHSGGTARGAEVGPRTMARMLAFDPRDIAEAPDANTDGTPVSAPEDRKDNAALVLAATQVDQTAKELPDASPPHGVFTIALIDALQALPANIPAIDLWKRVQVDLEVQGFSDQQPALDGSKQRKQQPLFGGEAEQGKVRATVVSVDEDGVVLDIGSISDIGAGSEFVPLAQQTGEKVTLQIKAAQGVNRSVATASPAGAKVAAKDVFELSKWVPAAKPPVYFWVPASSLTQAQITAAMSEARSSGLRLVNDPSLEVWTDLVSWDGSHWTLQKAGVRGAEVLGTTLTAGLLQQKIAKNAVVWLNVPPAAELANQLMMNNPQSAAQTTANEAQALYVLAGMVTDAGPAYAWYNRGELIAGRQTPAGYGAGCSPDSPYPIRTNWVSTANATEAATTMKESAAKLAKLNGWLQLQSNENGDSEYPYHLALQRTADGGIAEDKGPSYKGELYQLTLQARGDTRNGSRWVYVLAIDCQGKGLLMYPTQGGGNRYPQENGRLEQIPLPGARFRITPPYGTDTYVLLTTSTALANPDALSFESVVRGGERGVSSPLETLLGSTSAGTRGSAGEVPTDWGVEYLQLHSQPKKAADTVAGSKP
;
A
#
# COMPACT_ATOMS: atom_id res chain seq x y z
N MET A 1 -49.42 29.54 -61.01
CA MET A 1 -50.09 28.30 -61.43
C MET A 1 -49.37 27.11 -60.82
N SER A 2 -50.11 26.28 -60.16
CA SER A 2 -49.90 24.95 -59.66
C SER A 2 -48.91 24.73 -58.52
N ALA A 3 -49.51 24.46 -57.38
CA ALA A 3 -48.90 23.97 -56.14
C ALA A 3 -48.53 22.48 -56.23
N ALA A 4 -47.42 22.12 -55.68
CA ALA A 4 -47.09 20.73 -55.28
C ALA A 4 -46.71 20.71 -53.77
N ARG A 5 -47.65 20.29 -52.96
CA ARG A 5 -47.45 19.96 -51.55
C ARG A 5 -46.72 18.61 -51.43
N ALA A 6 -45.53 18.59 -50.92
CA ALA A 6 -44.84 17.38 -50.50
C ALA A 6 -45.22 17.05 -49.04
N LEU A 7 -45.83 15.87 -48.85
CA LEU A 7 -46.04 15.26 -47.54
C LEU A 7 -44.67 14.83 -46.96
N LEU A 8 -44.27 15.42 -45.82
CA LEU A 8 -43.21 14.87 -44.97
C LEU A 8 -43.85 13.89 -43.99
N ALA A 9 -43.65 12.60 -44.22
CA ALA A 9 -43.97 11.57 -43.25
C ALA A 9 -42.94 11.60 -42.10
N ALA A 10 -43.40 11.96 -40.90
CA ALA A 10 -42.62 11.89 -39.68
C ALA A 10 -42.48 10.43 -39.29
N PHE A 11 -41.30 9.86 -39.55
CA PHE A 11 -40.85 8.60 -38.96
C PHE A 11 -40.38 8.92 -37.55
N CYS A 12 -41.23 8.71 -36.53
CA CYS A 12 -40.81 8.65 -35.13
C CYS A 12 -39.94 7.40 -34.93
N LEU A 13 -38.63 7.57 -35.01
CA LEU A 13 -37.68 6.62 -34.49
C LEU A 13 -37.89 6.57 -32.96
N LEU A 14 -38.57 5.53 -32.49
CA LEU A 14 -38.50 5.07 -31.11
C LEU A 14 -37.06 4.59 -30.88
N ALA A 15 -36.17 5.51 -30.51
CA ALA A 15 -34.94 5.15 -29.88
C ALA A 15 -35.31 4.40 -28.56
N PRO A 16 -34.81 3.19 -28.31
CA PRO A 16 -34.98 2.60 -27.00
C PRO A 16 -34.33 3.57 -26.02
N THR A 17 -35.13 4.15 -25.15
CA THR A 17 -34.62 4.81 -23.94
C THR A 17 -33.85 3.77 -23.18
N VAL A 18 -32.54 3.75 -23.34
CA VAL A 18 -31.65 3.09 -22.39
C VAL A 18 -31.89 3.82 -21.06
N HIS A 19 -32.80 3.27 -20.27
CA HIS A 19 -32.87 3.63 -18.88
C HIS A 19 -31.47 3.29 -18.35
N ALA A 20 -30.70 4.30 -17.97
CA ALA A 20 -29.59 4.11 -17.06
C ALA A 20 -30.23 3.42 -15.84
N SER A 21 -30.12 2.08 -15.78
CA SER A 21 -30.57 1.33 -14.62
C SER A 21 -29.76 1.85 -13.46
N GLY A 22 -30.41 2.58 -12.57
CA GLY A 22 -29.81 3.06 -11.33
C GLY A 22 -29.20 1.85 -10.65
N GLN A 23 -28.01 2.05 -10.11
CA GLN A 23 -27.26 1.04 -9.39
C GLN A 23 -28.12 0.46 -8.26
N THR A 24 -28.51 -0.83 -8.37
CA THR A 24 -29.34 -1.52 -7.36
C THR A 24 -28.46 -1.99 -6.21
N LYS A 25 -29.00 -1.97 -4.99
CA LYS A 25 -28.31 -2.34 -3.77
C LYS A 25 -28.90 -3.59 -3.16
N TYR A 26 -28.06 -4.59 -2.89
CA TYR A 26 -28.46 -5.85 -2.28
C TYR A 26 -27.62 -6.12 -1.03
N ALA A 27 -28.18 -6.84 -0.06
CA ALA A 27 -27.45 -7.33 1.09
C ALA A 27 -27.85 -8.77 1.44
N LEU A 28 -26.86 -9.58 1.82
CA LEU A 28 -27.03 -10.86 2.48
C LEU A 28 -26.45 -10.73 3.89
N LEU A 29 -27.32 -10.84 4.91
CA LEU A 29 -26.95 -10.69 6.31
C LEU A 29 -27.11 -12.02 7.02
N ILE A 30 -26.05 -12.52 7.67
CA ILE A 30 -26.02 -13.82 8.34
C ILE A 30 -25.65 -13.61 9.80
N GLY A 31 -26.51 -14.08 10.73
CA GLY A 31 -26.28 -13.99 12.17
C GLY A 31 -26.55 -15.34 12.85
N ILE A 32 -25.56 -15.87 13.57
CA ILE A 32 -25.70 -17.17 14.21
C ILE A 32 -25.37 -17.05 15.70
N ASP A 33 -26.42 -17.08 16.54
CA ASP A 33 -26.27 -17.15 18.00
C ASP A 33 -26.25 -18.62 18.47
N THR A 34 -27.07 -19.48 17.85
CA THR A 34 -27.29 -20.85 18.32
C THR A 34 -26.50 -21.85 17.48
N TYR A 35 -25.41 -22.35 18.03
CA TYR A 35 -24.53 -23.38 17.45
C TYR A 35 -24.82 -24.78 17.98
N GLN A 36 -25.39 -24.88 19.17
CA GLN A 36 -25.91 -26.13 19.72
C GLN A 36 -27.24 -25.83 20.41
N PRO A 37 -28.40 -26.24 19.83
CA PRO A 37 -29.68 -26.10 20.48
C PRO A 37 -29.71 -26.82 21.81
N ALA A 38 -30.48 -26.28 22.75
CA ALA A 38 -30.67 -26.90 24.09
C ALA A 38 -31.10 -28.36 23.97
N ASN A 39 -30.57 -29.21 24.83
CA ASN A 39 -30.90 -30.65 24.90
C ASN A 39 -30.51 -31.46 23.64
N THR A 40 -29.61 -30.93 22.80
CA THR A 40 -29.06 -31.68 21.65
C THR A 40 -27.64 -32.17 21.96
N ALA A 41 -27.26 -33.28 21.32
CA ALA A 41 -25.88 -33.80 21.42
C ALA A 41 -25.06 -33.42 20.18
N VAL A 42 -23.80 -33.14 20.40
CA VAL A 42 -22.83 -32.98 19.31
C VAL A 42 -22.61 -34.34 18.62
N LYS A 43 -22.77 -34.37 17.30
CA LYS A 43 -22.56 -35.59 16.50
C LYS A 43 -21.16 -35.46 15.83
N ALA A 44 -20.16 -36.14 16.41
CA ALA A 44 -18.86 -36.26 15.78
C ALA A 44 -18.96 -37.11 14.51
N PRO A 45 -18.27 -36.73 13.41
CA PRO A 45 -18.15 -37.59 12.23
C PRO A 45 -17.46 -38.93 12.60
N PRO A 46 -17.76 -40.03 11.88
CA PRO A 46 -17.14 -41.34 12.15
C PRO A 46 -15.61 -41.26 12.15
N GLY A 47 -14.99 -41.79 13.22
CA GLY A 47 -13.53 -41.82 13.38
C GLY A 47 -12.85 -40.50 13.77
N VAL A 48 -13.61 -39.42 13.99
CA VAL A 48 -13.07 -38.10 14.39
C VAL A 48 -13.25 -37.91 15.90
N ASN A 49 -12.12 -37.81 16.60
CA ASN A 49 -12.08 -37.64 18.07
C ASN A 49 -11.03 -36.61 18.54
N THR A 50 -10.66 -35.69 17.66
CA THR A 50 -9.68 -34.62 17.91
C THR A 50 -10.28 -33.25 17.57
N GLY A 51 -9.54 -32.16 17.84
CA GLY A 51 -10.04 -30.80 17.62
C GLY A 51 -11.34 -30.52 18.37
N ARG A 52 -12.31 -29.90 17.72
CA ARG A 52 -13.65 -29.59 18.30
C ARG A 52 -14.49 -30.83 18.67
N PHE A 53 -14.10 -32.01 18.17
CA PHE A 53 -14.78 -33.28 18.47
C PHE A 53 -14.03 -34.17 19.48
N ALA A 54 -12.95 -33.67 20.09
CA ALA A 54 -12.23 -34.41 21.12
C ALA A 54 -13.12 -34.66 22.36
N PRO A 55 -12.98 -35.81 23.03
CA PRO A 55 -13.64 -36.04 24.31
C PRO A 55 -13.29 -34.94 25.32
N GLY A 56 -14.28 -34.25 25.86
CA GLY A 56 -14.06 -33.10 26.76
C GLY A 56 -13.70 -31.80 26.10
N ALA A 57 -13.69 -31.72 24.77
CA ALA A 57 -13.52 -30.45 24.05
C ALA A 57 -14.62 -29.44 24.51
N PRO A 58 -14.33 -28.12 24.46
CA PRO A 58 -15.33 -27.09 24.65
C PRO A 58 -16.50 -27.36 23.69
N ARG A 59 -17.70 -27.31 24.21
CA ARG A 59 -18.93 -27.48 23.41
C ARG A 59 -19.06 -26.38 22.38
N PHE A 60 -19.89 -26.55 21.36
CA PHE A 60 -20.31 -25.50 20.44
C PHE A 60 -21.08 -24.42 21.25
N ASN A 61 -20.32 -23.46 21.79
CA ASN A 61 -20.88 -22.41 22.63
C ASN A 61 -21.81 -21.53 21.80
N ASN A 62 -22.96 -21.22 22.35
CA ASN A 62 -23.88 -20.25 21.77
C ASN A 62 -23.33 -18.82 22.02
N LEU A 63 -23.66 -17.92 21.13
CA LEU A 63 -23.38 -16.49 21.19
C LEU A 63 -24.66 -15.74 21.55
N SER A 64 -24.59 -14.43 21.73
CA SER A 64 -25.72 -13.59 22.09
C SER A 64 -25.93 -12.39 21.20
N GLY A 65 -24.86 -11.95 20.48
CA GLY A 65 -24.84 -10.71 19.72
C GLY A 65 -25.14 -10.80 18.22
N PRO A 66 -24.84 -11.89 17.50
CA PRO A 66 -24.91 -11.94 16.05
C PRO A 66 -26.24 -11.55 15.41
N THR A 67 -27.38 -11.97 15.95
CA THR A 67 -28.70 -11.58 15.43
C THR A 67 -29.02 -10.11 15.70
N TYR A 68 -28.59 -9.55 16.82
CA TYR A 68 -28.69 -8.10 17.08
C TYR A 68 -27.77 -7.28 16.17
N ASP A 69 -26.59 -7.80 15.87
CA ASP A 69 -25.64 -7.18 14.91
C ASP A 69 -26.27 -7.08 13.52
N VAL A 70 -26.90 -8.17 13.04
CA VAL A 70 -27.64 -8.22 11.77
C VAL A 70 -28.76 -7.18 11.74
N ALA A 71 -29.58 -7.14 12.81
CA ALA A 71 -30.68 -6.19 12.89
C ALA A 71 -30.20 -4.74 12.87
N SER A 72 -29.13 -4.44 13.61
CA SER A 72 -28.53 -3.11 13.69
C SER A 72 -27.91 -2.66 12.36
N LEU A 73 -27.19 -3.55 11.68
CA LEU A 73 -26.62 -3.24 10.36
C LEU A 73 -27.72 -3.08 9.30
N ARG A 74 -28.79 -3.91 9.32
CA ARG A 74 -29.96 -3.74 8.44
C ARG A 74 -30.56 -2.33 8.61
N ALA A 75 -30.73 -1.87 9.86
CA ALA A 75 -31.26 -0.54 10.13
C ALA A 75 -30.36 0.57 9.54
N VAL A 76 -29.05 0.42 9.63
CA VAL A 76 -28.10 1.37 9.02
C VAL A 76 -28.20 1.34 7.50
N LEU A 77 -28.18 0.18 6.86
CA LEU A 77 -28.25 0.03 5.41
C LEU A 77 -29.54 0.62 4.82
N THR A 78 -30.66 0.43 5.50
CA THR A 78 -31.99 0.90 5.06
C THR A 78 -32.25 2.37 5.39
N SER A 79 -31.37 3.02 6.14
CA SER A 79 -31.47 4.45 6.42
C SER A 79 -31.43 5.29 5.15
N SER A 80 -31.95 6.53 5.20
CA SER A 80 -31.89 7.47 4.10
C SER A 80 -30.46 7.80 3.64
N LYS A 81 -29.49 7.59 4.52
CA LYS A 81 -28.07 7.81 4.26
C LYS A 81 -27.49 6.81 3.25
N PHE A 82 -27.85 5.53 3.36
CA PHE A 82 -27.32 4.47 2.52
C PHE A 82 -28.33 3.96 1.48
N GLY A 83 -29.63 4.05 1.76
CA GLY A 83 -30.69 3.85 0.79
C GLY A 83 -30.80 2.45 0.18
N PHE A 84 -30.54 1.40 0.98
CA PHE A 84 -30.88 0.02 0.57
C PHE A 84 -32.39 -0.17 0.68
N PRO A 85 -33.07 -0.76 -0.31
CA PRO A 85 -34.48 -1.07 -0.20
C PRO A 85 -34.75 -2.03 0.97
N ASN A 86 -35.73 -1.70 1.82
CA ASN A 86 -36.05 -2.51 2.99
C ASN A 86 -37.12 -3.56 2.69
N ASP A 87 -36.77 -4.53 1.85
CA ASP A 87 -37.60 -5.66 1.48
C ASP A 87 -36.75 -6.93 1.31
N ASP A 88 -37.40 -8.10 1.29
CA ASP A 88 -36.70 -9.40 1.25
C ASP A 88 -36.11 -9.74 -0.12
N GLN A 89 -36.40 -8.97 -1.17
CA GLN A 89 -35.78 -9.10 -2.47
C GLN A 89 -34.39 -8.47 -2.48
N HIS A 90 -34.22 -7.38 -1.73
CA HIS A 90 -32.97 -6.62 -1.68
C HIS A 90 -32.10 -6.95 -0.47
N ILE A 91 -32.74 -7.21 0.68
CA ILE A 91 -32.02 -7.60 1.91
C ILE A 91 -32.50 -8.97 2.38
N HIS A 92 -31.65 -9.98 2.17
CA HIS A 92 -31.94 -11.33 2.66
C HIS A 92 -31.21 -11.60 3.96
N VAL A 93 -31.94 -12.16 4.93
CA VAL A 93 -31.44 -12.44 6.28
C VAL A 93 -31.48 -13.94 6.53
N LEU A 94 -30.35 -14.50 7.00
CA LEU A 94 -30.26 -15.87 7.50
C LEU A 94 -29.84 -15.85 8.96
N GLU A 95 -30.69 -16.35 9.83
CA GLU A 95 -30.44 -16.41 11.27
C GLU A 95 -30.51 -17.83 11.81
N ASN A 96 -29.64 -18.15 12.76
CA ASN A 96 -29.65 -19.37 13.54
C ASN A 96 -29.88 -20.63 12.68
N SER A 97 -30.95 -21.39 12.93
CA SER A 97 -31.21 -22.65 12.23
C SER A 97 -31.38 -22.55 10.70
N ALA A 98 -31.66 -21.35 10.16
CA ALA A 98 -31.68 -21.12 8.72
C ALA A 98 -30.28 -21.00 8.14
N ALA A 99 -29.28 -20.60 8.94
CA ALA A 99 -27.90 -20.44 8.55
C ALA A 99 -27.10 -21.78 8.54
N THR A 100 -27.68 -22.82 7.94
CA THR A 100 -26.99 -24.08 7.70
C THR A 100 -25.92 -23.90 6.59
N ARG A 101 -24.95 -24.80 6.51
CA ARG A 101 -23.95 -24.78 5.43
C ARG A 101 -24.59 -24.69 4.04
N ALA A 102 -25.57 -25.56 3.77
CA ALA A 102 -26.28 -25.56 2.50
C ALA A 102 -27.06 -24.26 2.27
N GLY A 103 -27.73 -23.75 3.30
CA GLY A 103 -28.48 -22.50 3.26
C GLY A 103 -27.59 -21.29 2.96
N ILE A 104 -26.45 -21.18 3.65
CA ILE A 104 -25.49 -20.09 3.45
C ILE A 104 -24.92 -20.11 2.03
N LEU A 105 -24.43 -21.28 1.55
CA LEU A 105 -23.86 -21.38 0.20
C LEU A 105 -24.88 -21.13 -0.91
N ALA A 106 -26.13 -21.60 -0.75
CA ALA A 106 -27.20 -21.30 -1.67
C ALA A 106 -27.55 -19.81 -1.69
N ALA A 107 -27.66 -19.18 -0.53
CA ALA A 107 -27.91 -17.75 -0.44
C ALA A 107 -26.77 -16.92 -1.02
N MET A 108 -25.50 -17.26 -0.75
CA MET A 108 -24.36 -16.58 -1.36
C MET A 108 -24.41 -16.67 -2.90
N ASN A 109 -24.64 -17.85 -3.48
CA ASN A 109 -24.74 -17.97 -4.94
C ASN A 109 -25.90 -17.14 -5.50
N LYS A 110 -27.07 -17.19 -4.86
CA LYS A 110 -28.26 -16.47 -5.33
C LYS A 110 -28.09 -14.95 -5.20
N TYR A 111 -27.76 -14.45 -4.01
CA TYR A 111 -27.82 -13.02 -3.70
C TYR A 111 -26.52 -12.26 -3.99
N LEU A 112 -25.38 -12.94 -4.14
CA LEU A 112 -24.14 -12.31 -4.51
C LEU A 112 -23.83 -12.42 -6.01
N VAL A 113 -24.33 -13.47 -6.70
CA VAL A 113 -23.93 -13.77 -8.08
C VAL A 113 -25.12 -13.77 -9.04
N GLU A 114 -26.18 -14.54 -8.75
CA GLU A 114 -27.25 -14.79 -9.73
C GLU A 114 -28.15 -13.57 -9.90
N GLN A 115 -28.67 -13.04 -8.81
CA GLN A 115 -29.65 -11.95 -8.80
C GLN A 115 -29.06 -10.59 -9.19
N PRO A 116 -27.93 -10.11 -8.60
CA PRO A 116 -27.38 -8.81 -8.95
C PRO A 116 -26.88 -8.75 -10.38
N GLN A 117 -26.91 -7.58 -11.01
CA GLN A 117 -26.41 -7.29 -12.35
C GLN A 117 -25.07 -6.53 -12.29
N LYS A 118 -24.40 -6.41 -13.44
CA LYS A 118 -23.17 -5.62 -13.56
C LYS A 118 -23.41 -4.18 -13.08
N GLY A 119 -22.55 -3.73 -12.18
CA GLY A 119 -22.60 -2.39 -11.60
C GLY A 119 -23.40 -2.31 -10.30
N ASP A 120 -24.18 -3.33 -9.94
CA ASP A 120 -24.91 -3.36 -8.67
C ASP A 120 -23.96 -3.44 -7.46
N ILE A 121 -24.46 -2.97 -6.33
CA ILE A 121 -23.76 -2.99 -5.05
C ILE A 121 -24.30 -4.14 -4.22
N VAL A 122 -23.40 -4.98 -3.72
CA VAL A 122 -23.74 -6.12 -2.90
C VAL A 122 -22.94 -6.08 -1.60
N VAL A 123 -23.64 -6.23 -0.48
CA VAL A 123 -23.07 -6.37 0.86
C VAL A 123 -23.32 -7.77 1.38
N LEU A 124 -22.24 -8.48 1.74
CA LEU A 124 -22.30 -9.67 2.57
C LEU A 124 -21.88 -9.27 3.98
N TYR A 125 -22.67 -9.66 4.98
CA TYR A 125 -22.31 -9.55 6.39
C TYR A 125 -22.48 -10.88 7.07
N VAL A 126 -21.47 -11.30 7.84
CA VAL A 126 -21.49 -12.54 8.61
C VAL A 126 -21.08 -12.26 10.05
N ALA A 127 -21.94 -12.54 11.00
CA ALA A 127 -21.66 -12.49 12.43
C ALA A 127 -21.86 -13.88 13.05
N GLY A 128 -20.85 -14.34 13.79
CA GLY A 128 -20.88 -15.66 14.41
C GLY A 128 -19.50 -16.23 14.69
N HIS A 129 -19.42 -17.54 14.90
CA HIS A 129 -18.14 -18.22 15.10
C HIS A 129 -17.36 -18.38 13.80
N GLY A 130 -16.06 -18.03 13.88
CA GLY A 130 -15.05 -18.48 12.94
C GLY A 130 -14.25 -19.66 13.50
N SER A 131 -13.51 -20.33 12.63
CA SER A 131 -12.66 -21.45 12.99
C SER A 131 -11.58 -21.69 11.91
N LEU A 132 -10.83 -22.78 12.06
CA LEU A 132 -9.87 -23.29 11.10
C LEU A 132 -10.22 -24.73 10.70
N ARG A 133 -9.84 -25.12 9.49
CA ARG A 133 -9.92 -26.50 9.03
C ARG A 133 -8.58 -26.98 8.48
N VAL A 134 -8.21 -28.21 8.82
CA VAL A 134 -6.97 -28.80 8.31
C VAL A 134 -7.03 -28.95 6.79
N ASN A 135 -5.97 -28.45 6.14
CA ASN A 135 -5.74 -28.61 4.71
C ASN A 135 -4.25 -28.81 4.44
N SER A 136 -3.79 -30.05 4.40
CA SER A 136 -2.38 -30.41 4.23
C SER A 136 -1.74 -29.91 2.93
N LYS A 137 -2.53 -29.47 1.97
CA LYS A 137 -2.08 -28.87 0.71
C LYS A 137 -2.30 -27.36 0.63
N SER A 138 -2.65 -26.72 1.75
CA SER A 138 -2.77 -25.25 1.78
C SER A 138 -1.40 -24.60 1.56
N ASN A 139 -1.38 -23.50 0.83
CA ASN A 139 -0.22 -22.60 0.71
C ASN A 139 -0.29 -21.42 1.69
N LYS A 140 -1.28 -21.45 2.59
CA LYS A 140 -1.49 -20.45 3.64
C LYS A 140 -0.65 -20.77 4.87
N GLN A 141 -0.86 -19.99 5.91
CA GLN A 141 -0.14 -20.09 7.17
C GLN A 141 -0.25 -21.48 7.80
N THR A 142 0.85 -21.98 8.33
CA THR A 142 0.91 -23.17 9.17
C THR A 142 0.85 -22.78 10.63
N PHE A 143 0.08 -23.54 11.42
CA PHE A 143 -0.02 -23.39 12.85
C PHE A 143 0.60 -24.60 13.54
N ASP A 144 1.21 -24.39 14.71
CA ASP A 144 1.65 -25.51 15.52
C ASP A 144 0.43 -26.14 16.23
N ILE A 145 0.09 -27.37 15.84
CA ILE A 145 -0.92 -28.16 16.52
C ILE A 145 -0.25 -29.36 17.18
N ALA A 146 -0.15 -29.33 18.50
CA ALA A 146 0.47 -30.37 19.30
C ALA A 146 1.91 -30.73 18.86
N GLY A 147 2.72 -29.72 18.59
CA GLY A 147 4.14 -29.89 18.17
C GLY A 147 4.32 -30.23 16.70
N LYS A 148 3.28 -30.07 15.87
CA LYS A 148 3.36 -30.34 14.43
C LYS A 148 2.88 -29.13 13.62
N PRO A 149 3.70 -28.60 12.69
CA PRO A 149 3.27 -27.59 11.75
C PRO A 149 2.11 -28.13 10.90
N THR A 150 0.93 -27.53 11.02
CA THR A 150 -0.28 -27.96 10.34
C THR A 150 -0.81 -26.82 9.48
N ALA A 151 -0.96 -27.07 8.19
CA ALA A 151 -1.54 -26.09 7.27
C ALA A 151 -3.07 -26.09 7.41
N LEU A 152 -3.67 -24.89 7.51
CA LEU A 152 -5.07 -24.70 7.82
C LEU A 152 -5.68 -23.67 6.86
N ASP A 153 -6.98 -23.84 6.54
CA ASP A 153 -7.80 -22.84 5.87
C ASP A 153 -8.74 -22.19 6.91
N ASN A 154 -8.98 -20.88 6.79
CA ASN A 154 -9.93 -20.15 7.60
C ASN A 154 -11.36 -20.55 7.24
N THR A 155 -12.26 -20.57 8.23
CA THR A 155 -13.64 -20.99 8.04
C THR A 155 -14.64 -20.10 8.80
N ILE A 156 -15.87 -20.05 8.29
CA ILE A 156 -17.06 -19.67 9.06
C ILE A 156 -17.81 -20.95 9.46
N VAL A 157 -18.33 -20.98 10.69
CA VAL A 157 -19.00 -22.15 11.23
C VAL A 157 -20.49 -22.03 10.98
N PRO A 158 -21.14 -22.96 10.26
CA PRO A 158 -22.58 -22.93 10.05
C PRO A 158 -23.34 -23.45 11.29
N ALA A 159 -24.60 -23.10 11.39
CA ALA A 159 -25.44 -23.47 12.53
C ALA A 159 -25.61 -24.99 12.71
N ASP A 160 -25.46 -25.78 11.67
CA ASP A 160 -25.58 -27.24 11.69
C ASP A 160 -24.22 -27.97 11.88
N ALA A 161 -23.14 -27.25 12.19
CA ALA A 161 -21.83 -27.85 12.42
C ALA A 161 -21.78 -28.83 13.60
N TYR A 162 -22.60 -28.64 14.63
CA TYR A 162 -22.73 -29.57 15.76
C TYR A 162 -23.26 -30.95 15.36
N LEU A 163 -23.90 -31.07 14.19
CA LEU A 163 -24.35 -32.34 13.60
C LEU A 163 -23.23 -33.04 12.77
N GLY A 164 -22.00 -32.50 12.78
CA GLY A 164 -20.89 -33.01 12.00
C GLY A 164 -20.80 -32.42 10.59
N THR A 165 -21.65 -31.45 10.25
CA THR A 165 -21.54 -30.69 9.00
C THR A 165 -20.21 -29.93 8.97
N GLU A 166 -19.62 -29.84 7.77
CA GLU A 166 -18.36 -29.16 7.56
C GLU A 166 -18.52 -27.64 7.60
N ASP A 167 -17.45 -26.94 8.03
CA ASP A 167 -17.38 -25.49 7.95
C ASP A 167 -17.29 -25.02 6.48
N ILE A 168 -17.63 -23.75 6.26
CA ILE A 168 -17.47 -23.09 4.97
C ILE A 168 -16.10 -22.41 4.95
N ARG A 169 -15.22 -22.85 4.05
CA ARG A 169 -13.85 -22.36 3.95
C ARG A 169 -13.78 -21.04 3.18
N ASP A 170 -12.79 -20.26 3.49
CA ASP A 170 -12.45 -19.03 2.76
C ASP A 170 -12.28 -19.25 1.25
N ARG A 171 -11.72 -20.39 0.80
CA ARG A 171 -11.60 -20.74 -0.64
C ARG A 171 -12.96 -20.94 -1.31
N GLU A 172 -13.91 -21.55 -0.62
CA GLU A 172 -15.27 -21.73 -1.16
C GLU A 172 -15.94 -20.37 -1.35
N MET A 173 -15.79 -19.48 -0.35
CA MET A 173 -16.29 -18.10 -0.42
C MET A 173 -15.59 -17.30 -1.53
N ALA A 174 -14.26 -17.40 -1.62
CA ALA A 174 -13.47 -16.70 -2.66
C ALA A 174 -13.90 -17.10 -4.08
N ARG A 175 -14.24 -18.37 -4.33
CA ARG A 175 -14.79 -18.80 -5.63
C ARG A 175 -16.12 -18.11 -5.96
N ILE A 176 -16.99 -17.92 -4.97
CA ILE A 176 -18.26 -17.20 -5.15
C ILE A 176 -18.00 -15.70 -5.35
N PHE A 177 -17.11 -15.11 -4.55
CA PHE A 177 -16.73 -13.69 -4.68
C PHE A 177 -16.10 -13.40 -6.03
N ASN A 178 -15.22 -14.28 -6.51
CA ASN A 178 -14.62 -14.14 -7.85
C ASN A 178 -15.70 -14.10 -8.94
N LYS A 179 -16.70 -14.99 -8.88
CA LYS A 179 -17.82 -14.97 -9.85
C LYS A 179 -18.60 -13.66 -9.82
N ALA A 180 -18.85 -13.11 -8.61
CA ALA A 180 -19.53 -11.82 -8.46
C ALA A 180 -18.70 -10.67 -9.05
N VAL A 181 -17.42 -10.61 -8.70
CA VAL A 181 -16.48 -9.59 -9.18
C VAL A 181 -16.28 -9.67 -10.69
N ASP A 182 -16.14 -10.88 -11.25
CA ASP A 182 -16.01 -11.11 -12.71
C ASP A 182 -17.27 -10.71 -13.48
N LYS A 183 -18.45 -10.83 -12.86
CA LYS A 183 -19.73 -10.32 -13.40
C LYS A 183 -19.79 -8.80 -13.41
N GLY A 184 -18.87 -8.12 -12.70
CA GLY A 184 -18.82 -6.67 -12.56
C GLY A 184 -19.67 -6.14 -11.41
N ILE A 185 -19.98 -6.97 -10.43
CA ILE A 185 -20.69 -6.59 -9.20
C ILE A 185 -19.72 -5.94 -8.22
N ARG A 186 -20.12 -4.84 -7.59
CA ARG A 186 -19.35 -4.18 -6.54
C ARG A 186 -19.63 -4.83 -5.20
N LEU A 187 -18.77 -5.78 -4.81
CA LEU A 187 -18.93 -6.59 -3.60
C LEU A 187 -18.18 -5.97 -2.40
N THR A 188 -18.87 -5.89 -1.27
CA THR A 188 -18.29 -5.66 0.07
C THR A 188 -18.65 -6.82 0.96
N ALA A 189 -17.66 -7.52 1.52
CA ALA A 189 -17.85 -8.61 2.48
C ALA A 189 -17.34 -8.17 3.86
N ILE A 190 -18.15 -8.35 4.89
CA ILE A 190 -17.89 -7.94 6.27
C ILE A 190 -18.03 -9.15 7.16
N PHE A 191 -16.97 -9.48 7.91
CA PHE A 191 -16.93 -10.64 8.80
C PHE A 191 -16.71 -10.21 10.25
N ASP A 192 -17.71 -10.36 11.08
CA ASP A 192 -17.58 -10.26 12.53
C ASP A 192 -17.47 -11.67 13.13
N THR A 193 -16.38 -12.33 12.78
CA THR A 193 -16.01 -13.68 13.17
C THR A 193 -14.51 -13.72 13.46
N CYS A 194 -14.05 -14.68 14.27
CA CYS A 194 -12.62 -14.95 14.38
C CYS A 194 -12.10 -15.64 13.11
N HIS A 195 -10.94 -15.23 12.65
CA HIS A 195 -10.23 -15.91 11.57
C HIS A 195 -9.14 -16.87 12.08
N SER A 196 -8.86 -16.86 13.38
CA SER A 196 -7.84 -17.68 13.98
C SER A 196 -8.46 -18.78 14.82
N GLY A 197 -8.47 -20.00 14.31
CA GLY A 197 -8.60 -21.20 15.16
C GLY A 197 -7.28 -21.46 15.90
N GLY A 198 -6.52 -20.40 16.17
CA GLY A 198 -5.26 -20.46 16.88
C GLY A 198 -5.46 -21.09 18.24
N THR A 199 -4.46 -21.78 18.69
CA THR A 199 -4.24 -22.35 20.02
C THR A 199 -4.18 -21.26 21.10
N ALA A 200 -5.00 -20.22 21.03
CA ALA A 200 -5.22 -19.27 22.12
C ALA A 200 -5.85 -20.01 23.30
N ARG A 201 -5.14 -21.01 23.81
CA ARG A 201 -5.30 -21.50 25.16
C ARG A 201 -4.80 -20.40 26.06
N GLY A 202 -5.69 -19.48 26.45
CA GLY A 202 -5.40 -18.47 27.43
C GLY A 202 -5.40 -17.03 26.96
N ALA A 203 -5.97 -16.66 25.80
CA ALA A 203 -6.41 -15.29 25.65
C ALA A 203 -7.41 -15.05 26.79
N GLU A 204 -7.01 -14.30 27.80
CA GLU A 204 -7.89 -13.85 28.86
C GLU A 204 -8.96 -12.98 28.17
N VAL A 205 -10.06 -13.63 27.85
CA VAL A 205 -11.27 -12.94 27.48
C VAL A 205 -11.62 -12.18 28.75
N GLY A 206 -11.57 -10.86 28.72
CA GLY A 206 -11.89 -10.05 29.90
C GLY A 206 -13.22 -10.49 30.50
N PRO A 207 -13.47 -10.29 31.78
CA PRO A 207 -14.61 -10.86 32.51
C PRO A 207 -16.01 -10.46 31.96
N ARG A 208 -16.06 -9.66 30.90
CA ARG A 208 -17.31 -9.18 30.26
C ARG A 208 -17.35 -9.45 28.74
N THR A 209 -16.47 -10.25 28.19
CA THR A 209 -16.42 -10.53 26.74
C THR A 209 -16.45 -12.02 26.46
N MET A 210 -16.99 -12.42 25.31
CA MET A 210 -16.99 -13.78 24.80
C MET A 210 -16.30 -13.82 23.43
N ALA A 211 -15.48 -14.85 23.19
CA ALA A 211 -14.81 -15.06 21.92
C ALA A 211 -15.75 -15.66 20.86
N ARG A 212 -15.74 -15.11 19.65
CA ARG A 212 -16.46 -15.64 18.47
C ARG A 212 -15.65 -16.73 17.74
N MET A 213 -15.15 -17.70 18.49
CA MET A 213 -14.23 -18.73 17.98
C MET A 213 -14.63 -20.13 18.47
N LEU A 214 -14.54 -21.11 17.56
CA LEU A 214 -14.55 -22.53 17.90
C LEU A 214 -13.21 -23.19 17.59
N ALA A 215 -12.93 -24.30 18.32
CA ALA A 215 -11.75 -25.13 18.05
C ALA A 215 -11.77 -25.64 16.59
N PHE A 216 -10.58 -25.87 16.03
CA PHE A 216 -10.40 -26.25 14.62
C PHE A 216 -11.10 -27.57 14.25
N ASP A 217 -11.52 -27.67 12.98
CA ASP A 217 -12.00 -28.92 12.38
C ASP A 217 -10.79 -29.76 11.95
N PRO A 218 -10.59 -30.94 12.56
CA PRO A 218 -9.40 -31.77 12.28
C PRO A 218 -9.44 -32.53 10.96
N ARG A 219 -10.54 -32.48 10.22
CA ARG A 219 -10.71 -33.23 8.98
C ARG A 219 -9.87 -32.59 7.87
N ASP A 220 -8.80 -33.30 7.45
CA ASP A 220 -7.97 -32.84 6.36
C ASP A 220 -8.69 -32.93 5.01
N ILE A 221 -8.81 -31.82 4.32
CA ILE A 221 -9.42 -31.79 2.99
C ILE A 221 -8.41 -32.07 1.88
N ALA A 222 -7.12 -31.87 2.13
CA ALA A 222 -6.02 -32.10 1.21
C ALA A 222 -6.23 -31.43 -0.18
N GLU A 223 -6.82 -30.23 -0.22
CA GLU A 223 -7.14 -29.49 -1.45
C GLU A 223 -6.05 -28.46 -1.76
N ALA A 224 -5.46 -28.59 -2.97
CA ALA A 224 -4.47 -27.64 -3.46
C ALA A 224 -5.09 -26.26 -3.77
N PRO A 225 -4.29 -25.17 -3.76
CA PRO A 225 -4.73 -23.86 -4.22
C PRO A 225 -5.29 -23.92 -5.64
N ASP A 226 -6.32 -23.10 -5.90
CA ASP A 226 -6.86 -22.92 -7.25
C ASP A 226 -5.79 -22.29 -8.15
N ALA A 227 -5.69 -22.81 -9.38
CA ALA A 227 -4.77 -22.31 -10.38
C ALA A 227 -5.48 -22.21 -11.75
N ASN A 228 -5.00 -21.26 -12.56
CA ASN A 228 -5.40 -21.15 -13.96
C ASN A 228 -4.84 -22.33 -14.79
N THR A 229 -5.28 -22.47 -16.03
CA THR A 229 -4.84 -23.54 -16.94
C THR A 229 -3.34 -23.53 -17.23
N ASP A 230 -2.67 -22.40 -17.08
CA ASP A 230 -1.22 -22.22 -17.21
C ASP A 230 -0.44 -22.46 -15.89
N GLY A 231 -1.14 -22.88 -14.83
CA GLY A 231 -0.56 -23.14 -13.51
C GLY A 231 -0.34 -21.89 -12.65
N THR A 232 -0.73 -20.69 -13.11
CA THR A 232 -0.68 -19.48 -12.28
C THR A 232 -1.78 -19.52 -11.22
N PRO A 233 -1.50 -19.05 -9.96
CA PRO A 233 -2.54 -18.95 -8.93
C PRO A 233 -3.70 -18.09 -9.40
N VAL A 234 -4.93 -18.49 -9.07
CA VAL A 234 -6.11 -17.64 -9.27
C VAL A 234 -6.01 -16.42 -8.36
N SER A 235 -6.16 -15.23 -8.94
CA SER A 235 -6.14 -13.98 -8.15
C SER A 235 -7.27 -13.97 -7.12
N ALA A 236 -6.96 -13.53 -5.91
CA ALA A 236 -7.96 -13.29 -4.89
C ALA A 236 -8.96 -12.20 -5.33
N PRO A 237 -10.22 -12.24 -4.87
CA PRO A 237 -11.24 -11.26 -5.26
C PRO A 237 -10.85 -9.82 -4.97
N GLU A 238 -10.10 -9.60 -3.89
CA GLU A 238 -9.58 -8.31 -3.44
C GLU A 238 -8.42 -7.78 -4.30
N ASP A 239 -7.72 -8.64 -5.03
CA ASP A 239 -6.57 -8.28 -5.87
C ASP A 239 -6.95 -7.85 -7.30
N ARG A 240 -8.20 -8.02 -7.70
CA ARG A 240 -8.64 -7.73 -9.06
C ARG A 240 -8.65 -6.23 -9.34
N LYS A 241 -7.92 -5.78 -10.37
CA LYS A 241 -7.65 -4.36 -10.65
C LYS A 241 -8.90 -3.52 -10.85
N ASP A 242 -9.83 -4.01 -11.69
CA ASP A 242 -10.93 -3.17 -12.19
C ASP A 242 -12.19 -3.27 -11.33
N ASN A 243 -12.34 -4.33 -10.57
CA ASN A 243 -13.54 -4.58 -9.79
C ASN A 243 -13.24 -5.48 -8.57
N ALA A 244 -12.28 -5.07 -7.77
CA ALA A 244 -11.91 -5.82 -6.57
C ALA A 244 -13.05 -5.86 -5.54
N ALA A 245 -13.21 -6.98 -4.86
CA ALA A 245 -14.01 -7.03 -3.65
C ALA A 245 -13.34 -6.21 -2.55
N LEU A 246 -14.14 -5.67 -1.63
CA LEU A 246 -13.66 -5.10 -0.38
C LEU A 246 -14.03 -6.06 0.74
N VAL A 247 -13.04 -6.46 1.54
CA VAL A 247 -13.23 -7.40 2.64
C VAL A 247 -12.86 -6.72 3.96
N LEU A 248 -13.79 -6.67 4.90
CA LEU A 248 -13.57 -6.20 6.25
C LEU A 248 -13.68 -7.40 7.19
N ALA A 249 -12.68 -7.59 8.03
CA ALA A 249 -12.70 -8.60 9.08
C ALA A 249 -12.57 -7.95 10.46
N ALA A 250 -13.24 -8.50 11.45
CA ALA A 250 -13.23 -7.99 12.81
C ALA A 250 -11.87 -8.08 13.49
N THR A 251 -10.98 -8.95 12.99
CA THR A 251 -9.65 -9.21 13.56
C THR A 251 -8.63 -9.53 12.51
N GLN A 252 -7.34 -9.39 12.85
CA GLN A 252 -6.24 -10.05 12.15
C GLN A 252 -6.28 -11.57 12.37
N VAL A 253 -5.51 -12.32 11.57
CA VAL A 253 -5.55 -13.80 11.53
C VAL A 253 -5.19 -14.46 12.87
N ASP A 254 -4.38 -13.82 13.69
CA ASP A 254 -3.89 -14.29 14.99
C ASP A 254 -4.67 -13.73 16.19
N GLN A 255 -5.76 -13.02 15.95
CA GLN A 255 -6.55 -12.36 16.99
C GLN A 255 -7.96 -12.90 17.10
N THR A 256 -8.61 -12.59 18.21
CA THR A 256 -9.96 -13.06 18.55
C THR A 256 -10.98 -11.94 18.44
N ALA A 257 -12.04 -12.12 17.64
CA ALA A 257 -13.21 -11.26 17.67
C ALA A 257 -14.03 -11.50 18.94
N LYS A 258 -14.46 -10.42 19.57
CA LYS A 258 -15.13 -10.42 20.86
C LYS A 258 -16.56 -9.92 20.72
N GLU A 259 -17.45 -10.45 21.56
CA GLU A 259 -18.78 -9.88 21.79
C GLU A 259 -18.97 -9.48 23.25
N LEU A 260 -19.93 -8.60 23.49
CA LEU A 260 -20.37 -8.12 24.78
C LEU A 260 -21.74 -8.77 25.11
N PRO A 261 -21.75 -9.97 25.68
CA PRO A 261 -23.01 -10.68 25.92
C PRO A 261 -23.91 -10.00 26.98
N ASP A 262 -23.32 -9.25 27.90
CA ASP A 262 -24.02 -8.52 28.97
C ASP A 262 -24.47 -7.10 28.55
N ALA A 263 -24.14 -6.67 27.34
CA ALA A 263 -24.65 -5.41 26.79
C ALA A 263 -26.16 -5.52 26.52
N SER A 264 -26.86 -4.41 26.50
CA SER A 264 -28.31 -4.38 26.22
C SER A 264 -28.61 -3.44 25.06
N PRO A 265 -28.82 -3.98 23.87
CA PRO A 265 -28.70 -5.39 23.44
C PRO A 265 -27.26 -5.89 23.35
N PRO A 266 -27.04 -7.23 23.36
CA PRO A 266 -25.72 -7.82 23.10
C PRO A 266 -25.21 -7.52 21.67
N HIS A 267 -23.90 -7.33 21.50
CA HIS A 267 -23.31 -7.02 20.22
C HIS A 267 -21.85 -7.49 20.09
N GLY A 268 -21.40 -7.71 18.86
CA GLY A 268 -19.98 -7.78 18.55
C GLY A 268 -19.29 -6.43 18.71
N VAL A 269 -18.13 -6.43 19.34
CA VAL A 269 -17.35 -5.21 19.59
C VAL A 269 -17.02 -4.48 18.30
N PHE A 270 -16.63 -5.24 17.27
CA PHE A 270 -16.34 -4.69 15.94
C PHE A 270 -17.61 -4.10 15.29
N THR A 271 -18.75 -4.79 15.39
CA THR A 271 -20.00 -4.32 14.78
C THR A 271 -20.48 -3.02 15.40
N ILE A 272 -20.37 -2.85 16.72
CA ILE A 272 -20.69 -1.56 17.38
C ILE A 272 -19.83 -0.45 16.80
N ALA A 273 -18.49 -0.66 16.76
CA ALA A 273 -17.58 0.34 16.26
C ALA A 273 -17.82 0.68 14.76
N LEU A 274 -18.17 -0.32 13.95
CA LEU A 274 -18.53 -0.13 12.55
C LEU A 274 -19.82 0.70 12.39
N ILE A 275 -20.84 0.39 13.17
CA ILE A 275 -22.14 1.11 13.14
C ILE A 275 -21.92 2.55 13.58
N ASP A 276 -21.20 2.79 14.67
CA ASP A 276 -20.86 4.14 15.14
C ASP A 276 -20.14 4.94 14.05
N ALA A 277 -19.15 4.36 13.40
CA ALA A 277 -18.44 5.00 12.29
C ALA A 277 -19.34 5.28 11.08
N LEU A 278 -20.19 4.32 10.70
CA LEU A 278 -21.16 4.48 9.61
C LEU A 278 -22.20 5.56 9.89
N GLN A 279 -22.61 5.73 11.13
CA GLN A 279 -23.57 6.77 11.54
C GLN A 279 -22.91 8.16 11.60
N ALA A 280 -21.69 8.24 12.13
CA ALA A 280 -20.98 9.49 12.36
C ALA A 280 -20.41 10.12 11.09
N LEU A 281 -19.88 9.33 10.14
CA LEU A 281 -19.16 9.81 8.98
C LEU A 281 -20.05 9.96 7.74
N PRO A 282 -19.73 10.82 6.76
CA PRO A 282 -20.47 10.92 5.49
C PRO A 282 -20.51 9.60 4.72
N ALA A 283 -21.60 9.35 3.96
CA ALA A 283 -21.78 8.11 3.20
C ALA A 283 -20.73 7.92 2.07
N ASN A 284 -20.17 9.03 1.58
CA ASN A 284 -19.18 9.07 0.49
C ASN A 284 -17.73 9.05 0.99
N ILE A 285 -17.51 8.81 2.30
CA ILE A 285 -16.15 8.70 2.84
C ILE A 285 -15.45 7.46 2.28
N PRO A 286 -14.15 7.54 1.92
CA PRO A 286 -13.38 6.35 1.54
C PRO A 286 -13.43 5.26 2.60
N ALA A 287 -13.51 4.01 2.17
CA ALA A 287 -13.57 2.86 3.10
C ALA A 287 -12.35 2.80 4.03
N ILE A 288 -11.18 3.23 3.56
CA ILE A 288 -9.97 3.31 4.38
C ILE A 288 -10.11 4.30 5.54
N ASP A 289 -10.74 5.46 5.33
CA ASP A 289 -10.91 6.46 6.39
C ASP A 289 -11.99 6.00 7.39
N LEU A 290 -13.07 5.39 6.90
CA LEU A 290 -14.07 4.76 7.76
C LEU A 290 -13.45 3.66 8.62
N TRP A 291 -12.62 2.80 8.03
CA TRP A 291 -11.95 1.73 8.73
C TRP A 291 -10.98 2.24 9.81
N LYS A 292 -10.22 3.31 9.55
CA LYS A 292 -9.40 3.98 10.58
C LYS A 292 -10.25 4.43 11.77
N ARG A 293 -11.42 5.02 11.48
CA ARG A 293 -12.34 5.45 12.54
C ARG A 293 -12.82 4.26 13.37
N VAL A 294 -13.13 3.11 12.74
CA VAL A 294 -13.49 1.86 13.44
C VAL A 294 -12.35 1.41 14.35
N GLN A 295 -11.12 1.47 13.86
CA GLN A 295 -9.96 1.11 14.68
C GLN A 295 -9.80 2.01 15.91
N VAL A 296 -9.89 3.34 15.73
CA VAL A 296 -9.81 4.27 16.86
C VAL A 296 -10.95 4.01 17.84
N ASP A 297 -12.12 3.65 17.35
CA ASP A 297 -13.26 3.32 18.21
C ASP A 297 -12.98 2.12 19.12
N LEU A 298 -12.47 1.03 18.55
CA LEU A 298 -12.07 -0.15 19.31
C LEU A 298 -11.00 0.15 20.36
N GLU A 299 -10.01 0.98 20.01
CA GLU A 299 -8.96 1.38 20.93
C GLU A 299 -9.50 2.20 22.11
N VAL A 300 -10.32 3.21 21.82
CA VAL A 300 -10.95 4.06 22.83
C VAL A 300 -11.85 3.25 23.78
N GLN A 301 -12.47 2.18 23.28
CA GLN A 301 -13.27 1.25 24.07
C GLN A 301 -12.42 0.24 24.87
N GLY A 302 -11.09 0.24 24.72
CA GLY A 302 -10.18 -0.67 25.43
C GLY A 302 -9.96 -2.04 24.76
N PHE A 303 -10.33 -2.18 23.47
CA PHE A 303 -10.15 -3.42 22.69
C PHE A 303 -8.98 -3.33 21.71
N SER A 304 -7.84 -2.80 22.16
CA SER A 304 -6.63 -2.63 21.33
C SER A 304 -6.04 -3.96 20.82
N ASP A 305 -6.34 -5.06 21.48
CA ASP A 305 -5.95 -6.42 21.09
C ASP A 305 -6.85 -7.04 20.00
N GLN A 306 -7.96 -6.37 19.64
CA GLN A 306 -8.80 -6.72 18.50
C GLN A 306 -8.61 -5.69 17.38
N GLN A 307 -7.80 -6.02 16.38
CA GLN A 307 -7.48 -5.13 15.28
C GLN A 307 -8.17 -5.59 14.00
N PRO A 308 -9.15 -4.82 13.50
CA PRO A 308 -9.85 -5.19 12.27
C PRO A 308 -8.90 -5.11 11.07
N ALA A 309 -9.18 -5.94 10.07
CA ALA A 309 -8.48 -5.93 8.79
C ALA A 309 -9.35 -5.34 7.67
N LEU A 310 -8.72 -4.67 6.71
CA LEU A 310 -9.36 -4.16 5.51
C LEU A 310 -8.56 -4.62 4.28
N ASP A 311 -9.11 -5.55 3.51
CA ASP A 311 -8.53 -6.08 2.29
C ASP A 311 -9.27 -5.60 1.04
N GLY A 312 -8.54 -5.41 -0.04
CA GLY A 312 -9.05 -4.89 -1.30
C GLY A 312 -7.99 -4.14 -2.08
N SER A 313 -8.18 -3.94 -3.37
CA SER A 313 -7.25 -3.14 -4.18
C SER A 313 -7.12 -1.70 -3.63
N LYS A 314 -5.97 -1.08 -3.85
CA LYS A 314 -5.72 0.32 -3.45
C LYS A 314 -6.85 1.25 -3.92
N GLN A 315 -7.30 1.07 -5.16
CA GLN A 315 -8.42 1.84 -5.72
C GLN A 315 -9.73 1.57 -4.98
N ARG A 316 -10.04 0.31 -4.65
CA ARG A 316 -11.29 -0.05 -3.98
C ARG A 316 -11.36 0.47 -2.55
N LYS A 317 -10.22 0.49 -1.82
CA LYS A 317 -10.11 1.08 -0.47
C LYS A 317 -10.35 2.59 -0.46
N GLN A 318 -10.08 3.28 -1.58
CA GLN A 318 -10.34 4.71 -1.76
C GLN A 318 -11.80 5.03 -2.17
N GLN A 319 -12.62 4.03 -2.41
CA GLN A 319 -14.04 4.19 -2.70
C GLN A 319 -14.90 4.04 -1.42
N PRO A 320 -16.14 4.56 -1.39
CA PRO A 320 -17.03 4.34 -0.27
C PRO A 320 -17.37 2.86 -0.07
N LEU A 321 -17.65 2.48 1.18
CA LEU A 321 -17.91 1.10 1.57
C LEU A 321 -19.06 0.50 0.77
N PHE A 322 -20.17 1.24 0.64
CA PHE A 322 -21.42 0.79 0.00
C PHE A 322 -21.67 1.46 -1.35
N GLY A 323 -20.62 1.78 -2.09
CA GLY A 323 -20.69 2.38 -3.41
C GLY A 323 -20.93 3.90 -3.40
N GLY A 324 -20.97 4.48 -4.59
CA GLY A 324 -20.99 5.93 -4.80
C GLY A 324 -19.62 6.46 -5.21
N GLU A 325 -19.56 7.77 -5.45
CA GLU A 325 -18.31 8.48 -5.73
C GLU A 325 -17.66 8.92 -4.41
N ALA A 326 -16.39 8.61 -4.25
CA ALA A 326 -15.62 9.06 -3.10
C ALA A 326 -15.19 10.52 -3.26
N GLU A 327 -15.15 11.23 -2.16
CA GLU A 327 -14.45 12.51 -2.10
C GLU A 327 -12.94 12.22 -2.13
N GLN A 328 -12.31 12.43 -3.29
CA GLN A 328 -10.91 12.09 -3.53
C GLN A 328 -9.93 13.17 -3.04
N GLY A 329 -8.70 12.77 -2.75
CA GLY A 329 -7.56 13.66 -2.56
C GLY A 329 -7.47 14.34 -1.20
N LYS A 330 -8.24 13.92 -0.19
CA LYS A 330 -8.22 14.51 1.15
C LYS A 330 -7.56 13.60 2.17
N VAL A 331 -6.61 14.15 2.91
CA VAL A 331 -5.98 13.48 4.05
C VAL A 331 -6.81 13.73 5.29
N ARG A 332 -7.16 12.66 6.00
CA ARG A 332 -7.94 12.72 7.22
C ARG A 332 -7.23 12.04 8.38
N ALA A 333 -7.45 12.58 9.56
CA ALA A 333 -6.94 12.04 10.81
C ALA A 333 -8.07 11.95 11.82
N THR A 334 -8.04 10.89 12.63
CA THR A 334 -8.99 10.67 13.72
C THR A 334 -8.33 11.02 15.05
N VAL A 335 -9.06 11.68 15.93
CA VAL A 335 -8.61 11.95 17.29
C VAL A 335 -8.63 10.65 18.10
N VAL A 336 -7.49 10.29 18.65
CA VAL A 336 -7.31 9.09 19.49
C VAL A 336 -7.55 9.42 20.96
N SER A 337 -6.93 10.49 21.44
CA SER A 337 -7.10 10.99 22.81
C SER A 337 -6.97 12.51 22.85
N VAL A 338 -7.45 13.07 23.94
CA VAL A 338 -7.23 14.45 24.33
C VAL A 338 -6.71 14.43 25.76
N ASP A 339 -5.48 14.89 25.96
CA ASP A 339 -4.79 14.88 27.24
C ASP A 339 -4.15 16.26 27.54
N GLU A 340 -3.32 16.33 28.58
CA GLU A 340 -2.63 17.57 29.00
C GLU A 340 -1.61 18.04 27.95
N ASP A 341 -1.03 17.13 27.17
CA ASP A 341 -0.05 17.44 26.13
C ASP A 341 -0.70 17.96 24.83
N GLY A 342 -1.98 17.66 24.62
CA GLY A 342 -2.79 18.13 23.50
C GLY A 342 -3.73 17.08 22.93
N VAL A 343 -4.03 17.21 21.63
CA VAL A 343 -4.89 16.31 20.87
C VAL A 343 -4.03 15.32 20.12
N VAL A 344 -4.16 14.02 20.42
CA VAL A 344 -3.43 12.96 19.72
C VAL A 344 -4.21 12.53 18.50
N LEU A 345 -3.55 12.55 17.34
CA LEU A 345 -4.12 12.14 16.04
C LEU A 345 -3.50 10.83 15.55
N ASP A 346 -4.25 10.02 14.82
CA ASP A 346 -3.83 8.76 14.20
C ASP A 346 -3.02 8.95 12.90
N ILE A 347 -2.24 10.02 12.82
CA ILE A 347 -1.40 10.37 11.67
C ILE A 347 -0.03 10.87 12.15
N GLY A 348 1.05 10.46 11.49
CA GLY A 348 2.41 10.75 11.94
C GLY A 348 3.42 10.94 10.80
N SER A 349 4.70 10.76 11.13
CA SER A 349 5.82 11.01 10.20
C SER A 349 5.81 10.12 8.96
N ILE A 350 5.23 8.91 9.03
CA ILE A 350 5.08 8.03 7.85
C ILE A 350 4.16 8.66 6.79
N SER A 351 3.23 9.51 7.23
CA SER A 351 2.31 10.26 6.36
C SER A 351 2.90 11.61 5.93
N ASP A 352 4.18 11.84 6.21
CA ASP A 352 4.89 13.09 5.93
C ASP A 352 4.20 14.33 6.53
N ILE A 353 3.52 14.16 7.66
CA ILE A 353 2.87 15.24 8.41
C ILE A 353 3.85 15.78 9.45
N GLY A 354 4.24 17.02 9.30
CA GLY A 354 5.16 17.73 10.19
C GLY A 354 4.49 18.79 11.05
N ALA A 355 5.27 19.31 12.01
CA ALA A 355 4.84 20.40 12.87
C ALA A 355 4.40 21.63 12.04
N GLY A 356 3.29 22.26 12.43
CA GLY A 356 2.67 23.37 11.71
C GLY A 356 1.64 22.94 10.65
N SER A 357 1.45 21.64 10.38
CA SER A 357 0.29 21.16 9.59
C SER A 357 -1.00 21.48 10.35
N GLU A 358 -2.07 21.81 9.61
CA GLU A 358 -3.35 22.20 10.20
C GLU A 358 -4.47 21.29 9.68
N PHE A 359 -5.37 20.92 10.58
CA PHE A 359 -6.52 20.11 10.32
C PHE A 359 -7.80 20.81 10.76
N VAL A 360 -8.89 20.64 10.01
CA VAL A 360 -10.22 21.21 10.32
C VAL A 360 -11.23 20.08 10.45
N PRO A 361 -12.31 20.22 11.23
CA PRO A 361 -13.33 19.19 11.38
C PRO A 361 -13.92 18.77 10.05
N LEU A 362 -14.10 17.46 9.83
CA LEU A 362 -14.74 16.90 8.62
C LEU A 362 -16.20 17.33 8.50
N ALA A 363 -16.94 17.36 9.60
CA ALA A 363 -18.28 17.91 9.64
C ALA A 363 -18.21 19.35 10.15
N GLN A 364 -18.74 20.29 9.38
CA GLN A 364 -18.87 21.68 9.84
C GLN A 364 -19.83 21.68 11.04
N GLN A 365 -19.26 21.85 12.24
CA GLN A 365 -20.05 22.20 13.40
C GLN A 365 -20.53 23.64 13.22
N THR A 366 -21.83 23.86 13.41
CA THR A 366 -22.39 25.21 13.48
C THR A 366 -21.83 25.89 14.73
N GLY A 367 -20.80 26.71 14.56
CA GLY A 367 -20.14 27.39 15.68
C GLY A 367 -18.74 27.89 15.33
N GLU A 368 -17.91 27.97 16.32
CA GLU A 368 -16.55 28.44 16.25
C GLU A 368 -15.68 27.48 15.39
N LYS A 369 -14.89 28.04 14.46
CA LYS A 369 -14.05 27.25 13.56
C LYS A 369 -12.88 26.63 14.35
N VAL A 370 -12.97 25.37 14.63
CA VAL A 370 -11.88 24.61 15.29
C VAL A 370 -10.78 24.28 14.28
N THR A 371 -9.54 24.47 14.67
CA THR A 371 -8.36 24.06 13.92
C THR A 371 -7.41 23.29 14.84
N LEU A 372 -6.92 22.14 14.41
CA LEU A 372 -5.85 21.40 15.07
C LEU A 372 -4.55 21.68 14.36
N GLN A 373 -3.55 22.25 15.07
CA GLN A 373 -2.21 22.47 14.54
C GLN A 373 -1.25 21.44 15.13
N ILE A 374 -0.57 20.68 14.28
CA ILE A 374 0.44 19.70 14.70
C ILE A 374 1.59 20.40 15.43
N LYS A 375 1.88 19.97 16.66
CA LYS A 375 3.04 20.37 17.44
C LYS A 375 4.26 19.54 17.10
N ALA A 376 4.09 18.22 17.11
CA ALA A 376 5.15 17.27 16.85
C ALA A 376 4.57 15.93 16.37
N ALA A 377 5.33 15.21 15.53
CA ALA A 377 5.07 13.80 15.30
C ALA A 377 5.51 12.99 16.52
N GLN A 378 4.67 12.07 16.96
CA GLN A 378 4.96 11.08 17.99
C GLN A 378 5.12 9.71 17.32
N GLY A 379 6.36 9.34 16.99
CA GLY A 379 6.62 8.11 16.25
C GLY A 379 6.22 8.19 14.77
N VAL A 380 6.06 7.04 14.15
CA VAL A 380 5.79 6.96 12.70
C VAL A 380 4.34 7.27 12.33
N ASN A 381 3.39 7.13 13.25
CA ASN A 381 1.95 7.06 12.97
C ASN A 381 1.06 7.92 13.87
N ARG A 382 1.64 8.69 14.77
CA ARG A 382 0.93 9.58 15.70
C ARG A 382 1.47 10.98 15.62
N SER A 383 0.62 11.94 15.93
CA SER A 383 1.02 13.34 16.12
C SER A 383 0.24 13.96 17.26
N VAL A 384 0.87 14.88 17.97
CA VAL A 384 0.20 15.74 18.94
C VAL A 384 -0.09 17.08 18.30
N ALA A 385 -1.32 17.55 18.47
CA ALA A 385 -1.79 18.82 17.95
C ALA A 385 -2.31 19.72 19.08
N THR A 386 -2.28 21.02 18.84
CA THR A 386 -2.96 22.02 19.67
C THR A 386 -4.27 22.41 19.02
N ALA A 387 -5.34 22.46 19.79
CA ALA A 387 -6.61 22.99 19.31
C ALA A 387 -6.66 24.51 19.39
N SER A 388 -7.18 25.15 18.36
CA SER A 388 -7.45 26.58 18.31
C SER A 388 -8.92 26.80 17.90
N PRO A 389 -9.66 27.66 18.61
CA PRO A 389 -9.23 28.44 19.78
C PRO A 389 -8.98 27.56 21.01
N ALA A 390 -8.26 28.09 21.99
CA ALA A 390 -8.03 27.39 23.26
C ALA A 390 -9.36 27.06 23.94
N GLY A 391 -9.50 25.79 24.37
CA GLY A 391 -10.76 25.30 24.96
C GLY A 391 -11.80 24.83 23.94
N ALA A 392 -11.46 24.77 22.64
CA ALA A 392 -12.31 24.16 21.62
C ALA A 392 -12.70 22.72 22.03
N LYS A 393 -13.96 22.37 21.83
CA LYS A 393 -14.44 21.02 22.15
C LYS A 393 -13.98 20.04 21.08
N VAL A 394 -13.00 19.24 21.43
CA VAL A 394 -12.47 18.13 20.62
C VAL A 394 -12.58 16.87 21.48
N ALA A 395 -13.07 15.80 20.90
CA ALA A 395 -13.24 14.52 21.58
C ALA A 395 -12.53 13.40 20.82
N ALA A 396 -12.16 12.35 21.54
CA ALA A 396 -11.74 11.09 20.89
C ALA A 396 -12.80 10.63 19.88
N LYS A 397 -12.31 10.08 18.75
CA LYS A 397 -13.12 9.64 17.60
C LYS A 397 -13.56 10.76 16.64
N ASP A 398 -13.35 12.04 16.94
CA ASP A 398 -13.59 13.12 15.98
C ASP A 398 -12.66 12.96 14.78
N VAL A 399 -13.18 13.25 13.57
CA VAL A 399 -12.38 13.17 12.34
C VAL A 399 -12.15 14.57 11.78
N PHE A 400 -10.89 14.84 11.50
CA PHE A 400 -10.42 16.09 10.95
C PHE A 400 -9.80 15.88 9.57
N GLU A 401 -9.88 16.90 8.72
CA GLU A 401 -9.35 16.92 7.38
C GLU A 401 -8.19 17.92 7.27
N LEU A 402 -7.12 17.53 6.58
CA LEU A 402 -5.95 18.37 6.37
C LEU A 402 -6.33 19.63 5.58
N SER A 403 -6.10 20.80 6.16
CA SER A 403 -6.32 22.11 5.54
C SER A 403 -5.04 22.79 5.14
N LYS A 404 -3.93 22.50 5.84
CA LYS A 404 -2.59 23.03 5.52
C LYS A 404 -1.56 21.95 5.79
N TRP A 405 -0.78 21.63 4.79
CA TRP A 405 0.26 20.63 4.90
C TRP A 405 1.63 21.26 5.15
N VAL A 406 2.36 20.69 6.10
CA VAL A 406 3.77 20.93 6.35
C VAL A 406 4.46 19.58 6.41
N PRO A 407 5.49 19.32 5.59
CA PRO A 407 6.18 18.04 5.60
C PRO A 407 6.88 17.78 6.93
N ALA A 408 7.01 16.49 7.29
CA ALA A 408 7.79 16.10 8.46
C ALA A 408 9.26 16.52 8.29
N ALA A 409 9.86 17.04 9.35
CA ALA A 409 11.26 17.46 9.31
C ALA A 409 12.15 16.23 9.06
N LYS A 410 12.79 16.22 7.91
CA LYS A 410 13.81 15.23 7.51
C LYS A 410 15.07 16.01 7.13
N PRO A 411 16.27 15.41 7.23
CA PRO A 411 17.45 16.04 6.67
C PRO A 411 17.19 16.37 5.20
N PRO A 412 17.38 17.63 4.79
CA PRO A 412 17.08 18.00 3.42
C PRO A 412 18.01 17.31 2.44
N VAL A 413 17.46 16.88 1.31
CA VAL A 413 18.24 16.44 0.16
C VAL A 413 18.52 17.67 -0.69
N TYR A 414 19.80 17.94 -0.91
CA TYR A 414 20.23 19.09 -1.68
C TYR A 414 20.34 18.76 -3.16
N PHE A 415 19.83 19.69 -3.96
CA PHE A 415 19.85 19.68 -5.41
C PHE A 415 20.64 20.90 -5.91
N TRP A 416 21.53 20.70 -6.85
CA TRP A 416 22.26 21.80 -7.43
C TRP A 416 21.77 22.11 -8.83
N VAL A 417 21.48 23.39 -9.10
CA VAL A 417 21.11 23.95 -10.39
C VAL A 417 22.23 24.85 -10.82
N PRO A 418 22.88 24.62 -11.98
CA PRO A 418 23.94 25.48 -12.44
C PRO A 418 23.41 26.90 -12.68
N ALA A 419 24.16 27.90 -12.20
CA ALA A 419 23.85 29.28 -12.49
C ALA A 419 23.88 29.51 -13.99
N SER A 420 22.86 30.14 -14.53
CA SER A 420 22.80 30.43 -15.96
C SER A 420 22.17 31.81 -16.22
N SER A 421 22.87 32.62 -16.99
CA SER A 421 22.36 33.87 -17.54
C SER A 421 21.88 33.73 -18.98
N LEU A 422 22.00 32.53 -19.55
CA LEU A 422 21.66 32.27 -20.94
C LEU A 422 20.15 32.27 -21.18
N THR A 423 19.74 32.88 -22.28
CA THR A 423 18.35 32.79 -22.78
C THR A 423 18.13 31.46 -23.51
N GLN A 424 16.88 31.06 -23.66
CA GLN A 424 16.51 29.89 -24.45
C GLN A 424 17.05 29.96 -25.89
N ALA A 425 17.08 31.15 -26.50
CA ALA A 425 17.61 31.36 -27.84
C ALA A 425 19.16 31.10 -27.92
N GLN A 426 19.91 31.54 -26.90
CA GLN A 426 21.36 31.30 -26.83
C GLN A 426 21.65 29.82 -26.62
N ILE A 427 20.87 29.10 -25.81
CA ILE A 427 21.03 27.65 -25.66
C ILE A 427 20.71 26.93 -26.95
N THR A 428 19.65 27.31 -27.66
CA THR A 428 19.28 26.72 -28.95
C THR A 428 20.38 26.98 -29.99
N ALA A 429 20.98 28.17 -30.02
CA ALA A 429 22.08 28.50 -30.89
C ALA A 429 23.31 27.63 -30.59
N ALA A 430 23.71 27.47 -29.31
CA ALA A 430 24.82 26.60 -28.91
C ALA A 430 24.60 25.15 -29.31
N MET A 431 23.37 24.64 -29.17
CA MET A 431 23.00 23.30 -29.62
C MET A 431 23.12 23.14 -31.15
N SER A 432 22.70 24.14 -31.92
CA SER A 432 22.82 24.17 -33.38
C SER A 432 24.27 24.16 -33.82
N GLU A 433 25.10 24.97 -33.20
CA GLU A 433 26.54 25.02 -33.45
C GLU A 433 27.23 23.66 -33.12
N ALA A 434 26.87 23.06 -32.00
CA ALA A 434 27.40 21.75 -31.64
C ALA A 434 27.02 20.67 -32.68
N ARG A 435 25.79 20.68 -33.16
CA ARG A 435 25.35 19.75 -34.23
C ARG A 435 26.06 20.00 -35.53
N SER A 436 26.24 21.28 -35.94
CA SER A 436 26.94 21.64 -37.19
C SER A 436 28.42 21.37 -37.14
N SER A 437 29.02 21.17 -35.97
CA SER A 437 30.42 20.81 -35.80
C SER A 437 30.80 19.46 -36.40
N GLY A 438 29.81 18.58 -36.63
CA GLY A 438 30.05 17.22 -37.11
C GLY A 438 30.71 16.28 -36.09
N LEU A 439 30.83 16.71 -34.83
CA LEU A 439 31.25 15.85 -33.71
C LEU A 439 30.17 14.88 -33.33
N ARG A 440 30.53 13.71 -32.80
CA ARG A 440 29.59 12.75 -32.26
C ARG A 440 29.08 13.22 -30.89
N LEU A 441 27.86 13.73 -30.86
CA LEU A 441 27.18 14.08 -29.60
C LEU A 441 26.56 12.85 -28.95
N VAL A 442 26.68 12.79 -27.63
CA VAL A 442 25.98 11.77 -26.80
C VAL A 442 24.48 12.06 -26.76
N ASN A 443 23.66 11.03 -27.00
CA ASN A 443 22.23 11.15 -26.90
C ASN A 443 21.77 11.04 -25.43
N ASP A 444 22.38 10.13 -24.64
CA ASP A 444 22.12 9.97 -23.20
C ASP A 444 23.43 9.65 -22.47
N PRO A 445 23.95 10.59 -21.67
CA PRO A 445 25.21 10.42 -20.95
C PRO A 445 25.17 9.34 -19.86
N SER A 446 23.98 8.86 -19.47
CA SER A 446 23.83 7.74 -18.56
C SER A 446 23.94 6.37 -19.25
N LEU A 447 23.88 6.32 -20.57
CA LEU A 447 23.89 5.08 -21.35
C LEU A 447 25.12 4.99 -22.26
N GLU A 448 25.74 6.12 -22.63
CA GLU A 448 26.86 6.20 -23.55
C GLU A 448 28.10 6.74 -22.86
N VAL A 449 29.25 6.10 -23.14
CA VAL A 449 30.57 6.62 -22.68
C VAL A 449 30.93 7.86 -23.48
N TRP A 450 31.27 8.92 -22.80
CA TRP A 450 31.76 10.16 -23.40
C TRP A 450 33.23 10.41 -23.04
N THR A 451 33.96 11.08 -23.93
CA THR A 451 35.40 11.42 -23.77
C THR A 451 35.58 12.88 -23.41
N ASP A 452 34.68 13.73 -23.87
CA ASP A 452 34.76 15.18 -23.73
C ASP A 452 33.41 15.72 -23.22
N LEU A 453 33.45 16.53 -22.15
CA LEU A 453 32.31 17.23 -21.57
C LEU A 453 32.41 18.71 -21.91
N VAL A 454 31.41 19.23 -22.64
CA VAL A 454 31.22 20.65 -22.85
C VAL A 454 30.10 21.13 -21.93
N SER A 455 30.38 22.05 -21.02
CA SER A 455 29.44 22.55 -20.03
C SER A 455 29.57 24.05 -19.81
N TRP A 456 28.57 24.65 -19.16
CA TRP A 456 28.54 26.06 -18.78
C TRP A 456 28.89 26.22 -17.29
N ASP A 457 29.91 27.06 -16.98
CA ASP A 457 30.36 27.28 -15.60
C ASP A 457 29.60 28.43 -14.87
N GLY A 458 28.61 29.01 -15.52
CA GLY A 458 27.87 30.20 -15.07
C GLY A 458 28.24 31.47 -15.84
N SER A 459 29.38 31.47 -16.52
CA SER A 459 29.92 32.62 -17.22
C SER A 459 30.48 32.27 -18.63
N HIS A 460 31.04 31.07 -18.77
CA HIS A 460 31.70 30.62 -19.99
C HIS A 460 31.36 29.16 -20.28
N TRP A 461 31.43 28.81 -21.57
CA TRP A 461 31.52 27.43 -21.98
C TRP A 461 32.89 26.88 -21.66
N THR A 462 32.94 25.66 -21.16
CA THR A 462 34.17 24.97 -20.75
C THR A 462 34.25 23.59 -21.39
N LEU A 463 35.44 23.10 -21.57
CA LEU A 463 35.75 21.76 -22.10
C LEU A 463 36.52 20.97 -21.03
N GLN A 464 35.99 19.86 -20.58
CA GLN A 464 36.66 18.92 -19.69
C GLN A 464 36.81 17.56 -20.37
N LYS A 465 38.01 17.00 -20.36
CA LYS A 465 38.28 15.64 -20.85
C LYS A 465 38.07 14.62 -19.74
N ALA A 466 37.45 13.50 -20.07
CA ALA A 466 37.23 12.41 -19.10
C ALA A 466 38.57 11.97 -18.47
N GLY A 467 38.59 11.82 -17.15
CA GLY A 467 39.78 11.43 -16.39
C GLY A 467 40.85 12.54 -16.21
N VAL A 468 40.65 13.75 -16.75
CA VAL A 468 41.57 14.89 -16.60
C VAL A 468 41.00 15.89 -15.60
N ARG A 469 41.82 16.33 -14.65
CA ARG A 469 41.41 17.38 -13.68
C ARG A 469 41.51 18.75 -14.35
N GLY A 470 40.49 19.57 -14.16
CA GLY A 470 40.38 20.94 -14.68
C GLY A 470 39.65 20.98 -16.01
N ALA A 471 39.10 22.14 -16.33
CA ALA A 471 38.41 22.41 -17.58
C ALA A 471 39.06 23.59 -18.31
N GLU A 472 39.12 23.50 -19.62
CA GLU A 472 39.58 24.59 -20.50
C GLU A 472 38.42 25.54 -20.79
N VAL A 473 38.62 26.85 -20.65
CA VAL A 473 37.60 27.85 -21.00
C VAL A 473 37.53 28.04 -22.52
N LEU A 474 36.35 27.84 -23.07
CA LEU A 474 36.07 28.02 -24.51
C LEU A 474 35.58 29.43 -24.88
N GLY A 475 35.01 30.16 -23.91
CA GLY A 475 34.45 31.50 -24.09
C GLY A 475 32.95 31.60 -23.82
N THR A 476 32.37 32.78 -24.07
CA THR A 476 30.96 33.05 -23.83
C THR A 476 30.00 32.54 -24.93
N THR A 477 30.55 32.24 -26.11
CA THR A 477 29.78 31.77 -27.26
C THR A 477 30.41 30.50 -27.83
N LEU A 478 29.59 29.48 -28.01
CA LEU A 478 30.00 28.22 -28.61
C LEU A 478 29.82 28.31 -30.14
N THR A 479 30.85 27.92 -30.89
CA THR A 479 30.79 27.85 -32.34
C THR A 479 31.28 26.52 -32.86
N ALA A 480 30.79 26.06 -34.02
CA ALA A 480 31.21 24.81 -34.64
C ALA A 480 32.72 24.78 -34.92
N GLY A 481 33.28 25.87 -35.39
CA GLY A 481 34.71 26.00 -35.66
C GLY A 481 35.58 25.87 -34.39
N LEU A 482 35.15 26.47 -33.30
CA LEU A 482 35.83 26.35 -32.02
C LEU A 482 35.82 24.90 -31.51
N LEU A 483 34.66 24.24 -31.58
CA LEU A 483 34.52 22.82 -31.17
C LEU A 483 35.43 21.92 -32.05
N GLN A 484 35.45 22.12 -33.36
CA GLN A 484 36.32 21.36 -34.27
C GLN A 484 37.80 21.58 -34.00
N GLN A 485 38.18 22.77 -33.54
CA GLN A 485 39.58 23.12 -33.23
C GLN A 485 40.03 22.47 -31.91
N LYS A 486 39.14 22.40 -30.89
CA LYS A 486 39.50 21.99 -29.54
C LYS A 486 39.24 20.51 -29.25
N ILE A 487 38.36 19.88 -29.99
CA ILE A 487 37.90 18.52 -29.76
C ILE A 487 38.35 17.61 -30.92
N ALA A 488 38.90 16.46 -30.59
CA ALA A 488 39.32 15.48 -31.57
C ALA A 488 38.13 14.93 -32.40
N LYS A 489 38.31 14.68 -33.68
CA LYS A 489 37.26 14.22 -34.60
C LYS A 489 36.59 12.89 -34.16
N ASN A 490 37.33 12.05 -33.45
CA ASN A 490 36.84 10.76 -32.93
C ASN A 490 36.30 10.83 -31.48
N ALA A 491 36.24 12.02 -30.91
CA ALA A 491 35.71 12.21 -29.57
C ALA A 491 34.19 11.98 -29.53
N VAL A 492 33.73 11.49 -28.40
CA VAL A 492 32.31 11.38 -28.04
C VAL A 492 32.00 12.49 -27.05
N VAL A 493 31.21 13.45 -27.47
CA VAL A 493 31.01 14.70 -26.74
C VAL A 493 29.67 14.73 -26.03
N TRP A 494 29.68 14.88 -24.72
CA TRP A 494 28.51 15.26 -24.00
C TRP A 494 28.41 16.79 -23.90
N LEU A 495 27.40 17.34 -24.59
CA LEU A 495 27.03 18.73 -24.42
C LEU A 495 26.01 18.84 -23.26
N ASN A 496 26.53 19.14 -22.07
CA ASN A 496 25.70 19.39 -20.87
C ASN A 496 25.17 20.84 -20.93
N VAL A 497 24.06 21.01 -21.63
CA VAL A 497 23.43 22.33 -21.78
C VAL A 497 22.87 22.84 -20.43
N PRO A 498 23.19 24.09 -20.02
CA PRO A 498 22.61 24.67 -18.81
C PRO A 498 21.12 24.99 -19.02
N PRO A 499 20.32 25.12 -17.97
CA PRO A 499 18.95 25.60 -18.09
C PRO A 499 18.93 27.07 -18.55
N ALA A 500 17.90 27.49 -19.27
CA ALA A 500 17.67 28.90 -19.48
C ALA A 500 17.44 29.61 -18.12
N ALA A 501 17.82 30.88 -18.00
CA ALA A 501 17.72 31.64 -16.74
C ALA A 501 16.30 31.58 -16.13
N GLU A 502 15.26 31.60 -16.98
CA GLU A 502 13.87 31.47 -16.55
C GLU A 502 13.61 30.12 -15.88
N LEU A 503 14.01 29.02 -16.51
CA LEU A 503 13.87 27.68 -15.96
C LEU A 503 14.71 27.49 -14.68
N ALA A 504 15.96 27.98 -14.67
CA ALA A 504 16.82 27.92 -13.50
C ALA A 504 16.16 28.59 -12.29
N ASN A 505 15.57 29.77 -12.46
CA ASN A 505 14.86 30.48 -11.40
C ASN A 505 13.61 29.69 -10.94
N GLN A 506 12.85 29.10 -11.84
CA GLN A 506 11.69 28.31 -11.50
C GLN A 506 12.08 27.00 -10.77
N LEU A 507 13.27 26.46 -10.96
CA LEU A 507 13.74 25.24 -10.29
C LEU A 507 14.21 25.48 -8.84
N MET A 508 14.34 26.72 -8.39
CA MET A 508 14.75 27.02 -7.01
C MET A 508 13.75 26.46 -5.99
N MET A 509 14.25 25.72 -5.03
CA MET A 509 13.52 25.06 -3.95
C MET A 509 14.10 25.54 -2.62
N ASN A 510 13.66 26.72 -2.18
CA ASN A 510 14.21 27.42 -1.01
C ASN A 510 13.28 27.38 0.21
N ASN A 511 12.30 26.48 0.23
CA ASN A 511 11.44 26.30 1.40
C ASN A 511 12.20 25.50 2.47
N PRO A 512 12.55 26.09 3.64
CA PRO A 512 13.30 25.41 4.70
C PRO A 512 12.60 24.16 5.26
N GLN A 513 11.30 24.06 5.06
CA GLN A 513 10.49 22.92 5.51
C GLN A 513 10.37 21.82 4.45
N SER A 514 10.86 22.05 3.23
CA SER A 514 10.86 21.04 2.17
C SER A 514 12.01 20.05 2.35
N ALA A 515 11.73 18.77 2.20
CA ALA A 515 12.76 17.73 2.16
C ALA A 515 13.68 17.85 0.92
N ALA A 516 13.22 18.48 -0.16
CA ALA A 516 14.02 18.81 -1.34
C ALA A 516 14.37 20.30 -1.31
N GLN A 517 15.67 20.62 -1.31
CA GLN A 517 16.16 22.00 -1.27
C GLN A 517 17.24 22.22 -2.31
N THR A 518 17.31 23.42 -2.88
CA THR A 518 18.45 23.80 -3.74
C THR A 518 19.59 24.34 -2.89
N THR A 519 20.81 24.03 -3.31
CA THR A 519 22.06 24.54 -2.73
C THR A 519 22.85 25.33 -3.77
N ALA A 520 23.55 26.38 -3.32
CA ALA A 520 24.53 27.10 -4.14
C ALA A 520 25.85 26.33 -4.28
N ASN A 521 26.13 25.38 -3.40
CA ASN A 521 27.36 24.58 -3.40
C ASN A 521 27.11 23.20 -3.99
N GLU A 522 27.59 22.96 -5.21
CA GLU A 522 27.49 21.68 -5.89
C GLU A 522 28.01 20.50 -5.05
N ALA A 523 29.08 20.71 -4.27
CA ALA A 523 29.67 19.65 -3.47
C ALA A 523 28.76 19.11 -2.35
N GLN A 524 27.76 19.87 -1.95
CA GLN A 524 26.74 19.46 -0.96
C GLN A 524 25.55 18.75 -1.59
N ALA A 525 25.41 18.83 -2.93
CA ALA A 525 24.25 18.25 -3.59
C ALA A 525 24.38 16.73 -3.73
N LEU A 526 23.29 16.02 -3.47
CA LEU A 526 23.16 14.60 -3.83
C LEU A 526 22.85 14.44 -5.31
N TYR A 527 22.08 15.37 -5.86
CA TYR A 527 21.70 15.41 -7.27
C TYR A 527 22.04 16.77 -7.90
N VAL A 528 22.51 16.73 -9.13
CA VAL A 528 22.81 17.93 -9.93
C VAL A 528 21.94 17.95 -11.17
N LEU A 529 21.58 19.14 -11.63
CA LEU A 529 20.86 19.29 -12.88
C LEU A 529 21.81 19.03 -14.05
N ALA A 530 21.48 18.01 -14.84
CA ALA A 530 22.17 17.69 -16.08
C ALA A 530 21.29 17.99 -17.28
N GLY A 531 21.90 18.47 -18.36
CA GLY A 531 21.23 18.74 -19.61
C GLY A 531 21.72 17.83 -20.74
N MET A 532 20.87 17.61 -21.71
CA MET A 532 21.24 16.94 -22.95
C MET A 532 20.54 17.58 -24.14
N VAL A 533 21.08 17.31 -25.35
CA VAL A 533 20.56 17.77 -26.63
C VAL A 533 19.63 16.70 -27.20
N THR A 534 18.39 17.07 -27.50
CA THR A 534 17.44 16.21 -28.23
C THR A 534 16.93 16.87 -29.48
N ASP A 535 16.36 16.13 -30.43
CA ASP A 535 15.78 16.70 -31.65
C ASP A 535 14.68 17.74 -31.38
N ALA A 536 13.99 17.58 -30.25
CA ALA A 536 12.93 18.48 -29.80
C ALA A 536 13.43 19.70 -29.01
N GLY A 537 14.75 19.80 -28.77
CA GLY A 537 15.34 20.86 -27.94
C GLY A 537 16.14 20.32 -26.75
N PRO A 538 16.46 21.16 -25.77
CA PRO A 538 17.13 20.73 -24.55
C PRO A 538 16.21 19.91 -23.67
N ALA A 539 16.75 18.91 -23.00
CA ALA A 539 16.06 18.14 -21.95
C ALA A 539 16.94 18.07 -20.70
N TYR A 540 16.31 18.00 -19.52
CA TYR A 540 17.00 18.02 -18.23
C TYR A 540 16.57 16.86 -17.34
N ALA A 541 17.51 16.40 -16.50
CA ALA A 541 17.27 15.42 -15.47
C ALA A 541 18.06 15.74 -14.20
N TRP A 542 17.56 15.26 -13.07
CA TRP A 542 18.37 15.20 -11.86
C TRP A 542 19.32 14.01 -11.98
N TYR A 543 20.61 14.26 -11.98
CA TYR A 543 21.67 13.26 -12.09
C TYR A 543 22.36 13.08 -10.73
N ASN A 544 22.54 11.85 -10.27
CA ASN A 544 23.26 11.58 -9.04
C ASN A 544 24.70 12.06 -9.17
N ARG A 545 25.12 12.97 -8.29
CA ARG A 545 26.43 13.61 -8.37
C ARG A 545 27.57 12.60 -8.23
N GLY A 546 27.43 11.62 -7.35
CA GLY A 546 28.44 10.58 -7.15
C GLY A 546 28.67 9.73 -8.40
N GLU A 547 27.58 9.34 -9.06
CA GLU A 547 27.59 8.55 -10.29
C GLU A 547 28.15 9.37 -11.47
N LEU A 548 27.83 10.66 -11.52
CA LEU A 548 28.35 11.59 -12.54
C LEU A 548 29.87 11.74 -12.41
N ILE A 549 30.37 12.00 -11.20
CA ILE A 549 31.80 12.15 -10.95
C ILE A 549 32.56 10.85 -11.22
N ALA A 550 31.96 9.70 -10.90
CA ALA A 550 32.54 8.39 -11.18
C ALA A 550 32.49 8.02 -12.67
N GLY A 551 31.82 8.82 -13.52
CA GLY A 551 31.63 8.55 -14.94
C GLY A 551 30.90 7.23 -15.22
N ARG A 552 29.99 6.83 -14.29
CA ARG A 552 29.29 5.55 -14.40
C ARG A 552 28.11 5.64 -15.37
N GLN A 553 27.97 4.65 -16.21
CA GLN A 553 26.83 4.44 -17.09
C GLN A 553 26.02 3.24 -16.63
N THR A 554 24.74 3.23 -16.98
CA THR A 554 23.88 2.06 -16.84
C THR A 554 24.38 0.96 -17.77
N PRO A 555 24.76 -0.23 -17.27
CA PRO A 555 25.24 -1.30 -18.14
C PRO A 555 24.15 -1.81 -19.10
N ALA A 556 24.56 -2.38 -20.22
CA ALA A 556 23.64 -2.94 -21.20
C ALA A 556 22.75 -4.04 -20.58
N GLY A 557 21.43 -3.92 -20.75
CA GLY A 557 20.43 -4.83 -20.22
C GLY A 557 19.91 -4.47 -18.83
N TYR A 558 20.47 -3.42 -18.20
CA TYR A 558 19.92 -2.86 -16.95
C TYR A 558 18.80 -1.87 -17.24
N GLY A 559 18.02 -1.51 -16.20
CA GLY A 559 16.99 -0.50 -16.31
C GLY A 559 17.56 0.90 -16.56
N ALA A 560 16.89 1.71 -17.36
CA ALA A 560 17.32 3.10 -17.57
C ALA A 560 17.41 3.84 -16.22
N GLY A 561 18.57 4.49 -15.98
CA GLY A 561 18.84 5.18 -14.72
C GLY A 561 19.17 4.27 -13.53
N CYS A 562 19.25 2.96 -13.71
CA CYS A 562 19.65 2.03 -12.64
C CYS A 562 21.16 1.97 -12.49
N SER A 563 21.63 2.02 -11.24
CA SER A 563 23.03 1.77 -10.87
C SER A 563 23.21 0.30 -10.47
N PRO A 564 24.29 -0.38 -10.92
CA PRO A 564 24.61 -1.72 -10.43
C PRO A 564 25.08 -1.73 -8.98
N ASP A 565 25.63 -0.63 -8.47
CA ASP A 565 26.33 -0.55 -7.19
C ASP A 565 25.69 0.41 -6.17
N SER A 566 24.61 1.08 -6.56
CA SER A 566 23.96 2.10 -5.72
C SER A 566 22.44 1.91 -5.71
N PRO A 567 21.79 1.99 -4.52
CA PRO A 567 20.35 1.99 -4.42
C PRO A 567 19.69 3.29 -4.92
N TYR A 568 20.52 4.30 -5.21
CA TYR A 568 20.04 5.55 -5.78
C TYR A 568 20.03 5.50 -7.28
N PRO A 569 18.95 5.95 -7.96
CA PRO A 569 18.94 6.09 -9.41
C PRO A 569 20.09 6.99 -9.89
N ILE A 570 20.75 6.58 -10.97
CA ILE A 570 21.78 7.42 -11.64
C ILE A 570 21.17 8.76 -12.05
N ARG A 571 19.96 8.73 -12.58
CA ARG A 571 19.20 9.93 -12.97
C ARG A 571 17.70 9.72 -12.94
N THR A 572 16.97 10.82 -12.95
CA THR A 572 15.52 10.83 -13.24
C THR A 572 15.27 10.73 -14.76
N ASN A 573 14.00 10.69 -15.15
CA ASN A 573 13.66 10.85 -16.57
C ASN A 573 14.12 12.21 -17.12
N TRP A 574 14.46 12.22 -18.40
CA TRP A 574 14.70 13.45 -19.13
C TRP A 574 13.41 14.20 -19.40
N VAL A 575 13.36 15.45 -19.00
CA VAL A 575 12.18 16.34 -19.15
C VAL A 575 12.48 17.37 -20.22
N SER A 576 11.69 17.39 -21.30
CA SER A 576 11.78 18.39 -22.37
C SER A 576 11.29 19.74 -21.88
N THR A 577 11.90 20.82 -22.35
CA THR A 577 11.57 22.21 -22.00
C THR A 577 10.70 22.94 -23.00
N ALA A 578 9.93 22.24 -23.81
CA ALA A 578 8.98 22.89 -24.71
C ALA A 578 8.00 23.84 -23.96
N ASN A 579 7.72 23.52 -22.70
CA ASN A 579 7.02 24.39 -21.73
C ASN A 579 7.85 24.46 -20.44
N ALA A 580 8.47 25.61 -20.18
CA ALA A 580 9.37 25.80 -19.03
C ALA A 580 8.67 25.61 -17.67
N THR A 581 7.44 26.04 -17.53
CA THR A 581 6.66 25.93 -16.28
C THR A 581 6.27 24.48 -16.00
N GLU A 582 5.82 23.73 -17.00
CA GLU A 582 5.50 22.31 -16.88
C GLU A 582 6.76 21.50 -16.59
N ALA A 583 7.89 21.80 -17.26
CA ALA A 583 9.17 21.18 -17.01
C ALA A 583 9.65 21.42 -15.57
N ALA A 584 9.57 22.65 -15.07
CA ALA A 584 9.94 22.98 -13.70
C ALA A 584 9.09 22.24 -12.67
N THR A 585 7.78 22.14 -12.91
CA THR A 585 6.85 21.40 -12.05
C THR A 585 7.23 19.92 -11.99
N THR A 586 7.39 19.26 -13.14
CA THR A 586 7.77 17.85 -13.23
C THR A 586 9.11 17.56 -12.56
N MET A 587 10.07 18.46 -12.71
CA MET A 587 11.40 18.32 -12.09
C MET A 587 11.35 18.50 -10.57
N LYS A 588 10.55 19.43 -10.05
CA LYS A 588 10.33 19.58 -8.61
C LYS A 588 9.62 18.37 -8.00
N GLU A 589 8.66 17.79 -8.71
CA GLU A 589 8.01 16.53 -8.32
C GLU A 589 9.03 15.39 -8.22
N SER A 590 9.90 15.27 -9.22
CA SER A 590 10.98 14.28 -9.22
C SER A 590 11.95 14.49 -8.06
N ALA A 591 12.30 15.74 -7.74
CA ALA A 591 13.12 16.07 -6.58
C ALA A 591 12.45 15.68 -5.25
N ALA A 592 11.14 15.93 -5.11
CA ALA A 592 10.38 15.50 -3.94
C ALA A 592 10.35 13.97 -3.79
N LYS A 593 10.17 13.24 -4.89
CA LYS A 593 10.23 11.76 -4.89
C LYS A 593 11.63 11.26 -4.51
N LEU A 594 12.70 11.86 -5.01
CA LEU A 594 14.08 11.54 -4.63
C LEU A 594 14.35 11.81 -3.15
N ALA A 595 13.82 12.90 -2.60
CA ALA A 595 13.94 13.21 -1.19
C ALA A 595 13.19 12.18 -0.33
N LYS A 596 12.00 11.71 -0.76
CA LYS A 596 11.26 10.63 -0.11
C LYS A 596 12.04 9.32 -0.14
N LEU A 597 12.59 8.95 -1.31
CA LEU A 597 13.44 7.78 -1.47
C LEU A 597 14.65 7.83 -0.52
N ASN A 598 15.36 8.97 -0.46
CA ASN A 598 16.46 9.16 0.46
C ASN A 598 16.02 8.99 1.91
N GLY A 599 14.84 9.51 2.27
CA GLY A 599 14.27 9.34 3.61
C GLY A 599 14.08 7.87 3.98
N TRP A 600 13.65 7.02 3.05
CA TRP A 600 13.55 5.58 3.26
C TRP A 600 14.91 4.89 3.35
N LEU A 601 15.83 5.21 2.45
CA LEU A 601 17.18 4.61 2.41
C LEU A 601 18.06 5.04 3.60
N GLN A 602 17.71 6.12 4.29
CA GLN A 602 18.43 6.66 5.47
C GLN A 602 17.64 6.50 6.78
N LEU A 603 16.49 5.82 6.76
CA LEU A 603 15.70 5.59 7.96
C LEU A 603 16.52 4.74 8.93
N GLN A 604 16.60 5.15 10.19
CA GLN A 604 17.33 4.44 11.24
C GLN A 604 16.34 3.88 12.26
N SER A 605 16.70 2.76 12.86
CA SER A 605 15.98 2.23 14.01
C SER A 605 15.99 3.24 15.14
N ASN A 606 14.90 3.31 15.89
CA ASN A 606 14.85 4.03 17.14
C ASN A 606 15.73 3.27 18.17
N GLU A 607 16.29 3.97 19.17
CA GLU A 607 17.24 3.42 20.15
C GLU A 607 16.75 2.14 20.87
N ASN A 608 15.43 1.98 21.01
CA ASN A 608 14.83 0.79 21.63
C ASN A 608 14.38 -0.26 20.61
N GLY A 609 14.21 0.09 19.33
CA GLY A 609 13.54 -0.73 18.33
C GLY A 609 14.34 -1.92 17.82
N ASP A 610 15.66 -1.85 17.84
CA ASP A 610 16.54 -2.87 17.28
C ASP A 610 17.01 -3.90 18.35
N SER A 611 16.87 -3.54 19.63
CA SER A 611 17.43 -4.34 20.73
C SER A 611 16.62 -5.58 21.07
N GLU A 612 15.35 -5.68 20.67
CA GLU A 612 14.43 -6.74 21.12
C GLU A 612 13.97 -7.71 20.03
N TYR A 613 14.07 -7.34 18.74
CA TYR A 613 13.56 -8.19 17.67
C TYR A 613 14.48 -9.38 17.38
N PRO A 614 13.99 -10.63 17.49
CA PRO A 614 14.82 -11.83 17.44
C PRO A 614 15.20 -12.32 16.04
N TYR A 615 14.74 -11.66 14.98
CA TYR A 615 14.97 -12.08 13.61
C TYR A 615 15.63 -10.99 12.77
N HIS A 616 16.27 -11.38 11.68
CA HIS A 616 16.69 -10.55 10.57
C HIS A 616 16.04 -11.01 9.27
N LEU A 617 15.98 -10.11 8.28
CA LEU A 617 15.46 -10.41 6.95
C LEU A 617 16.45 -11.29 6.19
N ALA A 618 15.97 -12.36 5.58
CA ALA A 618 16.72 -13.20 4.66
C ALA A 618 15.94 -13.43 3.37
N LEU A 619 16.64 -13.53 2.27
CA LEU A 619 16.11 -13.88 0.95
C LEU A 619 16.56 -15.29 0.60
N GLN A 620 15.67 -16.27 0.71
CA GLN A 620 15.96 -17.66 0.44
C GLN A 620 15.65 -17.99 -1.02
N ARG A 621 16.67 -18.45 -1.75
CA ARG A 621 16.50 -18.91 -3.14
C ARG A 621 15.73 -20.23 -3.13
N THR A 622 14.63 -20.30 -3.87
CA THR A 622 13.74 -21.48 -3.82
C THR A 622 14.30 -22.71 -4.54
N ALA A 623 15.28 -22.54 -5.43
CA ALA A 623 15.87 -23.64 -6.20
C ALA A 623 16.77 -24.55 -5.39
N ASP A 624 17.53 -24.01 -4.44
CA ASP A 624 18.56 -24.71 -3.67
C ASP A 624 18.49 -24.43 -2.16
N GLY A 625 17.56 -23.59 -1.72
CA GLY A 625 17.42 -23.18 -0.33
C GLY A 625 18.52 -22.22 0.18
N GLY A 626 19.44 -21.80 -0.70
CA GLY A 626 20.53 -20.88 -0.35
C GLY A 626 20.02 -19.50 0.05
N ILE A 627 20.64 -18.92 1.07
CA ILE A 627 20.35 -17.53 1.49
C ILE A 627 21.19 -16.57 0.65
N ALA A 628 20.57 -15.52 0.13
CA ALA A 628 21.27 -14.46 -0.57
C ALA A 628 22.11 -13.63 0.40
N GLU A 629 23.36 -13.35 0.01
CA GLU A 629 24.24 -12.45 0.75
C GLU A 629 23.85 -11.00 0.51
N ASP A 630 24.01 -10.16 1.53
CA ASP A 630 23.85 -8.70 1.37
C ASP A 630 24.82 -8.18 0.31
N LYS A 631 24.30 -7.38 -0.61
CA LYS A 631 25.02 -6.90 -1.81
C LYS A 631 25.50 -8.02 -2.73
N GLY A 632 24.94 -9.22 -2.57
CA GLY A 632 25.24 -10.34 -3.44
C GLY A 632 24.53 -10.24 -4.80
N PRO A 633 25.01 -10.99 -5.81
CA PRO A 633 24.38 -11.02 -7.13
C PRO A 633 23.11 -11.86 -7.13
N SER A 634 22.11 -11.40 -7.88
CA SER A 634 20.92 -12.17 -8.21
C SER A 634 20.67 -12.11 -9.73
N TYR A 635 20.06 -13.15 -10.30
CA TYR A 635 20.01 -13.29 -11.74
C TYR A 635 18.57 -13.41 -12.25
N LYS A 636 18.34 -12.91 -13.46
CA LYS A 636 17.06 -13.01 -14.15
C LYS A 636 16.44 -14.40 -14.01
N GLY A 637 15.21 -14.45 -13.56
CA GLY A 637 14.41 -15.67 -13.44
C GLY A 637 14.58 -16.41 -12.12
N GLU A 638 15.57 -16.10 -11.28
CA GLU A 638 15.68 -16.66 -9.94
C GLU A 638 14.46 -16.29 -9.11
N LEU A 639 13.98 -17.25 -8.33
CA LEU A 639 12.82 -17.13 -7.46
C LEU A 639 13.28 -17.12 -6.01
N TYR A 640 12.87 -16.10 -5.27
CA TYR A 640 13.19 -15.93 -3.86
C TYR A 640 11.94 -15.97 -2.99
N GLN A 641 12.10 -16.45 -1.77
CA GLN A 641 11.15 -16.40 -0.66
C GLN A 641 11.68 -15.43 0.39
N LEU A 642 10.89 -14.42 0.80
CA LEU A 642 11.18 -13.63 1.99
C LEU A 642 11.07 -14.53 3.22
N THR A 643 12.07 -14.49 4.09
CA THR A 643 12.19 -15.34 5.26
C THR A 643 12.73 -14.53 6.44
N LEU A 644 12.19 -14.74 7.62
CA LEU A 644 12.79 -14.25 8.85
C LEU A 644 13.73 -15.34 9.38
N GLN A 645 14.98 -15.00 9.60
CA GLN A 645 15.99 -15.90 10.15
C GLN A 645 16.33 -15.49 11.58
N ALA A 646 16.33 -16.46 12.50
CA ALA A 646 16.58 -16.18 13.91
C ALA A 646 17.99 -15.64 14.12
N ARG A 647 18.10 -14.58 14.93
CA ARG A 647 19.38 -14.11 15.46
C ARG A 647 19.86 -15.11 16.51
N GLY A 648 21.16 -15.37 16.58
CA GLY A 648 21.76 -16.34 17.51
C GLY A 648 21.76 -15.92 18.99
N ASP A 649 20.91 -14.98 19.38
CA ASP A 649 20.85 -14.39 20.73
C ASP A 649 19.55 -14.72 21.48
N THR A 650 19.38 -14.20 22.69
CA THR A 650 18.28 -14.48 23.62
C THR A 650 17.09 -13.50 23.47
N ARG A 651 17.01 -12.70 22.41
CA ARG A 651 15.92 -11.75 22.19
C ARG A 651 14.59 -12.48 21.99
N ASN A 652 13.50 -11.97 22.58
CA ASN A 652 12.18 -12.63 22.57
C ASN A 652 11.03 -11.71 22.17
N GLY A 653 11.31 -10.45 21.75
CA GLY A 653 10.27 -9.48 21.41
C GLY A 653 9.44 -9.88 20.18
N SER A 654 8.12 -9.95 20.32
CA SER A 654 7.20 -10.12 19.19
C SER A 654 6.80 -8.77 18.60
N ARG A 655 7.00 -8.60 17.28
CA ARG A 655 6.76 -7.32 16.58
C ARG A 655 5.98 -7.52 15.29
N TRP A 656 5.34 -6.46 14.84
CA TRP A 656 4.71 -6.39 13.53
C TRP A 656 5.78 -6.22 12.46
N VAL A 657 5.72 -7.03 11.41
CA VAL A 657 6.73 -7.15 10.37
C VAL A 657 6.20 -6.63 9.04
N TYR A 658 6.93 -5.73 8.42
CA TYR A 658 6.66 -5.21 7.09
C TYR A 658 7.92 -5.31 6.25
N VAL A 659 7.80 -5.77 5.01
CA VAL A 659 8.93 -5.80 4.08
C VAL A 659 8.58 -4.96 2.86
N LEU A 660 9.38 -3.92 2.64
CA LEU A 660 9.31 -3.04 1.48
C LEU A 660 10.47 -3.36 0.55
N ALA A 661 10.21 -3.57 -0.73
CA ALA A 661 11.24 -3.59 -1.75
C ALA A 661 11.31 -2.22 -2.44
N ILE A 662 12.51 -1.68 -2.55
CA ILE A 662 12.81 -0.46 -3.32
C ILE A 662 13.66 -0.88 -4.49
N ASP A 663 13.14 -0.75 -5.72
CA ASP A 663 13.87 -1.10 -6.92
C ASP A 663 14.90 -0.03 -7.32
N CYS A 664 15.80 -0.37 -8.22
CA CYS A 664 16.85 0.52 -8.70
C CYS A 664 16.35 1.80 -9.39
N GLN A 665 15.07 1.90 -9.71
CA GLN A 665 14.41 3.11 -10.23
C GLN A 665 13.72 3.93 -9.13
N GLY A 666 13.91 3.55 -7.87
CA GLY A 666 13.33 4.23 -6.72
C GLY A 666 11.82 4.00 -6.55
N LYS A 667 11.28 2.89 -7.04
CA LYS A 667 9.90 2.48 -6.75
C LYS A 667 9.86 1.65 -5.48
N GLY A 668 9.05 2.05 -4.51
CA GLY A 668 8.78 1.29 -3.31
C GLY A 668 7.54 0.40 -3.46
N LEU A 669 7.68 -0.88 -3.15
CA LEU A 669 6.59 -1.86 -3.17
C LEU A 669 6.53 -2.60 -1.85
N LEU A 670 5.40 -2.57 -1.17
CA LEU A 670 5.16 -3.43 -0.01
C LEU A 670 5.09 -4.89 -0.48
N MET A 671 6.05 -5.69 -0.01
CA MET A 671 6.15 -7.12 -0.33
C MET A 671 5.46 -7.98 0.73
N TYR A 672 5.41 -7.50 1.97
CA TYR A 672 4.78 -8.18 3.09
C TYR A 672 4.27 -7.16 4.13
N PRO A 673 3.09 -7.36 4.76
CA PRO A 673 2.21 -8.51 4.57
C PRO A 673 1.59 -8.55 3.18
N THR A 674 1.47 -9.77 2.64
CA THR A 674 0.54 -10.06 1.58
C THR A 674 -0.85 -10.20 2.18
N GLN A 675 -1.89 -9.91 1.42
CA GLN A 675 -3.26 -9.86 1.93
C GLN A 675 -3.65 -11.15 2.68
N GLY A 676 -4.35 -11.00 3.81
CA GLY A 676 -4.96 -12.08 4.60
C GLY A 676 -4.04 -12.86 5.53
N GLY A 677 -2.81 -12.42 5.79
CA GLY A 677 -1.89 -13.06 6.73
C GLY A 677 -1.59 -12.18 7.97
N GLY A 678 -1.56 -12.79 9.17
CA GLY A 678 -0.99 -12.14 10.35
C GLY A 678 0.49 -11.84 10.14
N ASN A 679 0.93 -10.63 10.48
CA ASN A 679 2.31 -10.20 10.28
C ASN A 679 3.05 -9.88 11.59
N ARG A 680 2.61 -10.47 12.71
CA ARG A 680 3.27 -10.36 14.00
C ARG A 680 4.16 -11.60 14.25
N TYR A 681 5.45 -11.39 14.50
CA TYR A 681 6.43 -12.47 14.70
C TYR A 681 7.41 -12.15 15.83
N PRO A 682 7.92 -13.18 16.58
CA PRO A 682 7.41 -14.56 16.55
C PRO A 682 5.97 -14.66 17.02
N GLN A 683 5.28 -15.69 16.57
CA GLN A 683 3.99 -16.05 17.11
C GLN A 683 4.17 -16.71 18.50
N GLU A 684 3.14 -16.74 19.33
CA GLU A 684 3.22 -17.15 20.75
C GLU A 684 3.78 -18.58 21.01
N ASN A 685 3.90 -19.41 19.97
CA ASN A 685 4.28 -20.82 20.11
C ASN A 685 5.78 -21.14 19.99
N GLY A 686 6.64 -20.16 20.08
CA GLY A 686 8.07 -20.39 20.16
C GLY A 686 8.89 -19.84 18.99
N ARG A 687 10.19 -19.72 19.25
CA ARG A 687 11.17 -19.21 18.30
C ARG A 687 11.56 -20.31 17.31
N LEU A 688 11.24 -20.11 16.04
CA LEU A 688 11.71 -20.97 14.94
C LEU A 688 13.03 -20.42 14.40
N GLU A 689 13.91 -21.27 13.91
CA GLU A 689 15.18 -20.87 13.26
C GLU A 689 14.93 -20.05 11.98
N GLN A 690 13.90 -20.43 11.24
CA GLN A 690 13.50 -19.77 10.01
C GLN A 690 11.97 -19.72 9.89
N ILE A 691 11.45 -18.55 9.50
CA ILE A 691 10.02 -18.33 9.25
C ILE A 691 9.85 -17.81 7.82
N PRO A 692 9.48 -18.64 6.84
CA PRO A 692 9.09 -18.17 5.52
C PRO A 692 7.85 -17.28 5.62
N LEU A 693 7.91 -16.06 5.10
CA LEU A 693 6.78 -15.14 5.11
C LEU A 693 5.73 -15.58 4.07
N PRO A 694 4.48 -15.88 4.50
CA PRO A 694 3.46 -16.43 3.62
C PRO A 694 3.16 -15.50 2.42
N GLY A 695 3.05 -16.09 1.22
CA GLY A 695 2.76 -15.33 -0.01
C GLY A 695 3.88 -14.43 -0.52
N ALA A 696 4.94 -14.22 0.25
CA ALA A 696 6.00 -13.27 -0.07
C ALA A 696 7.11 -13.92 -0.91
N ARG A 697 6.75 -14.38 -2.13
CA ARG A 697 7.67 -14.90 -3.15
C ARG A 697 7.76 -13.93 -4.31
N PHE A 698 8.96 -13.77 -4.85
CA PHE A 698 9.16 -12.92 -6.01
C PHE A 698 10.24 -13.48 -6.93
N ARG A 699 10.18 -13.07 -8.19
CA ARG A 699 11.12 -13.46 -9.24
C ARG A 699 11.94 -12.25 -9.67
N ILE A 700 13.24 -12.45 -9.88
CA ILE A 700 14.10 -11.42 -10.43
C ILE A 700 13.70 -11.13 -11.89
N THR A 701 13.21 -9.93 -12.14
CA THR A 701 12.75 -9.43 -13.44
C THR A 701 13.27 -8.01 -13.69
N PRO A 702 13.30 -7.53 -14.94
CA PRO A 702 13.66 -6.12 -15.20
C PRO A 702 12.73 -5.13 -14.47
N PRO A 703 13.22 -3.96 -14.08
CA PRO A 703 14.57 -3.41 -14.33
C PRO A 703 15.63 -4.04 -13.44
N TYR A 704 16.85 -4.25 -13.97
CA TYR A 704 17.99 -4.76 -13.21
C TYR A 704 18.84 -3.61 -12.66
N GLY A 705 19.46 -3.82 -11.50
CA GLY A 705 20.27 -2.86 -10.77
C GLY A 705 20.36 -3.24 -9.29
N THR A 706 20.61 -2.28 -8.42
CA THR A 706 20.59 -2.50 -6.97
C THR A 706 19.20 -2.34 -6.41
N ASP A 707 18.63 -3.44 -5.95
CA ASP A 707 17.34 -3.47 -5.25
C ASP A 707 17.57 -3.52 -3.74
N THR A 708 16.82 -2.73 -2.97
CA THR A 708 16.91 -2.68 -1.51
C THR A 708 15.64 -3.24 -0.88
N TYR A 709 15.80 -4.21 0.00
CA TYR A 709 14.72 -4.77 0.81
C TYR A 709 14.83 -4.21 2.22
N VAL A 710 13.75 -3.60 2.68
CA VAL A 710 13.68 -2.95 3.99
C VAL A 710 12.76 -3.76 4.87
N LEU A 711 13.31 -4.35 5.93
CA LEU A 711 12.53 -4.91 7.04
C LEU A 711 12.19 -3.76 7.98
N LEU A 712 10.92 -3.42 8.08
CA LEU A 712 10.40 -2.51 9.09
C LEU A 712 9.66 -3.34 10.15
N THR A 713 10.02 -3.17 11.40
CA THR A 713 9.31 -3.76 12.53
C THR A 713 8.74 -2.69 13.44
N THR A 714 7.54 -2.92 13.97
CA THR A 714 6.89 -1.97 14.88
C THR A 714 6.31 -2.69 16.08
N SER A 715 6.22 -2.03 17.22
CA SER A 715 5.56 -2.56 18.42
C SER A 715 4.04 -2.68 18.23
N THR A 716 3.47 -1.91 17.30
CA THR A 716 2.03 -1.89 16.99
C THR A 716 1.78 -2.00 15.49
N ALA A 717 0.63 -2.52 15.10
CA ALA A 717 0.29 -2.69 13.69
C ALA A 717 0.21 -1.37 12.94
N LEU A 718 0.69 -1.35 11.69
CA LEU A 718 0.41 -0.27 10.75
C LEU A 718 -1.03 -0.39 10.24
N ALA A 719 -1.81 0.65 10.43
CA ALA A 719 -3.21 0.65 10.02
C ALA A 719 -3.39 0.59 8.50
N ASN A 720 -2.48 1.18 7.73
CA ASN A 720 -2.47 1.09 6.27
C ASN A 720 -1.05 0.80 5.77
N PRO A 721 -0.64 -0.46 5.72
CA PRO A 721 0.67 -0.83 5.21
C PRO A 721 0.91 -0.44 3.74
N ASP A 722 -0.16 -0.33 2.94
CA ASP A 722 -0.07 0.06 1.52
C ASP A 722 0.54 1.47 1.32
N ALA A 723 0.49 2.32 2.34
CA ALA A 723 1.15 3.63 2.32
C ALA A 723 2.69 3.54 2.26
N LEU A 724 3.27 2.39 2.57
CA LEU A 724 4.69 2.12 2.39
C LEU A 724 5.07 2.06 0.89
N SER A 725 4.12 1.73 0.01
CA SER A 725 4.36 1.68 -1.43
C SER A 725 4.35 3.08 -2.06
N PHE A 726 5.31 3.35 -2.95
CA PHE A 726 5.42 4.62 -3.67
C PHE A 726 5.93 4.43 -5.10
N GLU A 727 5.63 5.40 -5.97
CA GLU A 727 5.94 5.32 -7.39
C GLU A 727 7.42 5.56 -7.71
N SER A 728 7.85 5.01 -8.85
CA SER A 728 9.20 5.17 -9.40
C SER A 728 9.54 6.65 -9.65
N VAL A 729 10.80 7.00 -9.38
CA VAL A 729 11.38 8.30 -9.70
C VAL A 729 11.75 8.40 -11.18
N VAL A 730 12.02 7.26 -11.83
CA VAL A 730 12.55 7.19 -13.22
C VAL A 730 11.43 7.04 -14.24
N ARG A 731 10.31 6.39 -13.92
CA ARG A 731 9.15 6.28 -14.81
C ARG A 731 8.13 7.35 -14.48
N GLY A 732 7.87 8.26 -15.41
CA GLY A 732 6.69 9.12 -15.37
C GLY A 732 5.44 8.24 -15.44
N GLY A 733 4.56 8.31 -14.45
CA GLY A 733 3.27 7.66 -14.49
C GLY A 733 2.45 8.17 -15.67
N GLU A 734 1.61 7.32 -16.24
CA GLU A 734 0.57 7.73 -17.19
C GLU A 734 -0.25 8.86 -16.59
N ARG A 735 -0.53 9.87 -17.42
CA ARG A 735 -1.22 11.10 -17.03
C ARG A 735 -2.59 10.84 -16.40
N GLY A 736 -2.61 10.79 -15.07
CA GLY A 736 -3.75 11.25 -14.29
C GLY A 736 -3.27 12.50 -13.57
N VAL A 737 -3.89 13.63 -13.85
CA VAL A 737 -3.49 14.93 -13.33
C VAL A 737 -3.78 14.97 -11.83
N SER A 738 -2.81 14.50 -11.02
CA SER A 738 -2.79 14.83 -9.60
C SER A 738 -1.63 15.77 -9.35
N SER A 739 -1.87 16.83 -8.59
CA SER A 739 -0.80 17.72 -8.15
C SER A 739 0.22 16.95 -7.30
N PRO A 740 1.47 17.41 -7.17
CA PRO A 740 2.45 16.81 -6.25
C PRO A 740 1.89 16.59 -4.86
N LEU A 741 1.06 17.51 -4.39
CA LEU A 741 0.34 17.43 -3.13
C LEU A 741 -0.70 16.30 -3.16
N GLU A 742 -1.48 16.14 -4.21
CA GLU A 742 -2.48 15.08 -4.34
C GLU A 742 -1.84 13.69 -4.50
N THR A 743 -0.72 13.58 -5.23
CA THR A 743 0.05 12.34 -5.34
C THR A 743 0.68 11.98 -3.99
N LEU A 744 1.23 12.95 -3.29
CA LEU A 744 1.76 12.79 -1.94
C LEU A 744 0.65 12.44 -0.95
N LEU A 745 -0.48 13.13 -0.98
CA LEU A 745 -1.63 12.93 -0.11
C LEU A 745 -2.36 11.61 -0.41
N GLY A 746 -2.44 11.20 -1.66
CA GLY A 746 -2.97 9.89 -2.06
C GLY A 746 -2.10 8.71 -1.61
N SER A 747 -0.80 8.93 -1.36
CA SER A 747 0.15 7.92 -0.86
C SER A 747 0.31 7.91 0.66
N THR A 748 -0.27 8.87 1.40
CA THR A 748 0.06 9.14 2.80
C THR A 748 -1.07 8.85 3.80
N SER A 749 -2.07 8.08 3.46
CA SER A 749 -3.13 7.75 4.43
C SER A 749 -2.79 6.47 5.19
N ALA A 750 -2.08 6.56 6.30
CA ALA A 750 -1.86 5.44 7.20
C ALA A 750 -1.80 5.86 8.66
N GLY A 751 -2.46 5.15 9.51
CA GLY A 751 -2.35 5.25 10.96
C GLY A 751 -2.12 3.87 11.59
N THR A 752 -1.46 3.78 12.71
CA THR A 752 -1.23 2.54 13.48
C THR A 752 -1.59 2.72 14.94
N ARG A 753 -1.57 1.65 15.71
CA ARG A 753 -2.07 1.60 17.07
C ARG A 753 -1.12 1.03 18.09
N GLY A 754 -1.21 1.58 19.29
CA GLY A 754 -0.81 1.01 20.56
C GLY A 754 -1.97 1.04 21.56
N SER A 755 -1.87 0.33 22.67
CA SER A 755 -2.80 0.42 23.81
C SER A 755 -2.93 1.86 24.29
N ALA A 756 -4.11 2.23 24.79
CA ALA A 756 -4.35 3.55 25.36
C ALA A 756 -3.24 3.89 26.39
N GLY A 757 -2.38 4.86 26.05
CA GLY A 757 -1.31 5.33 26.92
C GLY A 757 0.12 5.19 26.37
N GLU A 758 0.37 4.35 25.34
CA GLU A 758 1.72 4.26 24.77
C GLU A 758 1.72 4.55 23.27
N VAL A 759 2.36 5.64 22.94
CA VAL A 759 2.70 5.99 21.55
C VAL A 759 3.82 5.05 21.11
N PRO A 760 3.74 4.39 19.93
CA PRO A 760 4.86 3.60 19.43
C PRO A 760 6.02 4.55 19.12
N THR A 761 6.91 4.66 20.05
CA THR A 761 8.22 5.32 19.86
C THR A 761 9.24 4.33 19.36
N ASP A 762 8.82 3.11 19.02
CA ASP A 762 9.64 1.93 18.90
C ASP A 762 9.43 1.28 17.53
N TRP A 763 10.39 1.47 16.64
CA TRP A 763 10.49 0.76 15.36
C TRP A 763 11.92 0.31 15.09
N GLY A 764 12.06 -0.85 14.46
CA GLY A 764 13.33 -1.36 13.94
C GLY A 764 13.35 -1.34 12.43
N VAL A 765 14.49 -1.04 11.85
CA VAL A 765 14.72 -1.05 10.40
C VAL A 765 16.00 -1.82 10.11
N GLU A 766 15.92 -2.72 9.14
CA GLU A 766 17.07 -3.46 8.62
C GLU A 766 17.05 -3.42 7.09
N TYR A 767 18.21 -3.34 6.48
CA TYR A 767 18.37 -3.29 5.04
C TYR A 767 19.10 -4.51 4.52
N LEU A 768 18.62 -5.04 3.39
CA LEU A 768 19.29 -6.07 2.62
C LEU A 768 19.27 -5.65 1.16
N GLN A 769 20.42 -5.67 0.49
CA GLN A 769 20.55 -5.26 -0.90
C GLN A 769 20.88 -6.45 -1.80
N LEU A 770 20.31 -6.48 -3.00
CA LEU A 770 20.70 -7.41 -4.06
C LEU A 770 21.11 -6.64 -5.31
N HIS A 771 22.15 -7.12 -5.97
CA HIS A 771 22.57 -6.63 -7.30
C HIS A 771 21.94 -7.52 -8.37
N SER A 772 20.75 -7.12 -8.83
CA SER A 772 20.03 -7.87 -9.87
C SER A 772 20.66 -7.68 -11.24
N GLN A 773 20.78 -8.78 -12.01
CA GLN A 773 21.52 -8.85 -13.27
C GLN A 773 20.73 -9.62 -14.35
N PRO A 774 20.87 -9.27 -15.64
CA PRO A 774 20.15 -9.93 -16.73
C PRO A 774 20.58 -11.38 -16.99
N LYS A 775 21.85 -11.73 -16.67
CA LYS A 775 22.44 -13.07 -16.91
C LYS A 775 23.54 -13.39 -15.90
N LYS A 776 23.79 -14.69 -15.68
CA LYS A 776 24.99 -15.16 -14.97
C LYS A 776 26.25 -14.97 -15.82
N ALA A 777 27.40 -14.65 -15.20
CA ALA A 777 28.66 -14.43 -15.89
C ALA A 777 29.13 -15.64 -16.76
N ALA A 778 28.72 -16.85 -16.45
CA ALA A 778 29.05 -18.05 -17.22
C ALA A 778 28.30 -18.14 -18.58
N ASP A 779 27.16 -17.50 -18.72
CA ASP A 779 26.37 -17.53 -19.96
C ASP A 779 26.91 -16.56 -21.05
N THR A 780 27.82 -15.66 -20.67
CA THR A 780 28.45 -14.71 -21.60
C THR A 780 29.64 -15.31 -22.36
N VAL A 781 30.22 -16.41 -21.88
CA VAL A 781 31.40 -17.08 -22.54
C VAL A 781 30.95 -18.10 -23.57
N ALA A 782 29.75 -18.61 -23.55
CA ALA A 782 29.24 -19.63 -24.51
C ALA A 782 28.70 -19.06 -25.83
N GLY A 783 28.59 -17.72 -25.96
CA GLY A 783 28.01 -17.05 -27.15
C GLY A 783 29.02 -16.54 -28.16
N SER A 784 30.33 -16.71 -27.93
CA SER A 784 31.37 -16.31 -28.90
C SER A 784 32.14 -17.53 -29.39
N LYS A 785 31.58 -18.25 -30.36
CA LYS A 785 32.33 -19.05 -31.33
C LYS A 785 31.93 -18.64 -32.75
N PRO A 786 32.88 -18.59 -33.64
CA PRO A 786 32.89 -17.80 -34.86
C PRO A 786 31.89 -18.25 -35.93
#